data_06f3369f26b36451a4cb2f5ead9deab4
#
_entry.id   06f3369f26b36451a4cb2f5ead9deab4
#
_cell.length_a   1.000
_cell.length_b   1.000
_cell.length_c   1.000
_cell.angle_alpha   90.00
_cell.angle_beta   90.00
_cell.angle_gamma   90.00
#
_symmetry.space_group_name_H-M   'P 1'
#
loop_
_entity.id
_entity.type
_entity.pdbx_description
1 polymer ?
#
loop_
_entity_poly.entity_id
_entity_poly.type
_entity_poly.pdbx_seq_one_letter_code
_entity_poly.pdbx_strand_id
1 'polypeptide(L)'
;MEDMGPLQPGMPSPTMLPQDWQLAVLDIKDCFFQIPRHPEDAPRFAFSVPTINREAPMKRYHWKVLPQGLKSSPFICQQYVASLLSPVRAKRKDAIILHYMDDLLVCAPNDSILQHTLDLVVKVLTSAGFQLQEDKVQRMPPWMYLGLQIAARTIVPQKLEIECNPKTLADLHSLCGSLNWVRPWLGLTNEDLDPLFNLLKGERELVSPRELTPEAKTAIEKVQKALSERQAHRCEPNIPFQFIVLGKLPHLHGLIFQWIEGQRDSLLIIEWVFLSHQRSKTITEPQELVAQLIWKARVRLCELAGCDFTCIHLPVKLSKEGRNSPRRLTKEMFEHLLQSNASLQLSLDSYRGQISVHAPSHKLLNEEFHLIPREKRSRRPLKALTVFTDASGASHKSVMTWRNPQTQRWEADVEFVEGSPQVAELAAVVRAFEKFSEPINLVTDSAYVAGVVSRAEQAVLKEIDNEHLFRLLSKLIYLISHQEHPFYVMHVRSHTDLPGEIAEGNRQADSLAAPVENARLPDIFQQAKLSHQQYHQNVPGLIRQFQLTRSQAGAIVATCPNCQVQAMPSMGMGVNPRGLGSCEVWQTDIMHIPSFGRLKYVHASIDTHSGAVYASAHAGEKTEHAKKHLVQAFSVLGIPKEIKTDNGPAYTSKGFLEFVQQWGVEHKTGIHHSPTGQAVVERAHQILKQVLGRQSSTTVWMSPHEKLCKAMFTTNFLNCSFENRSPPVVRHFNSGNQFKLSQRPPVMIRDPETWETKGPYELVTWGRGYACVATPSGPWWIPQKWVKPFVPKNPAPAEGIRGK
;
A
#
# COMPACT_ATOMS: atom_id res chain seq x y z
N MET A 1 -5.21 -17.67 -3.71
CA MET A 1 -4.07 -17.88 -2.81
C MET A 1 -3.80 -16.58 -2.10
N GLU A 2 -3.72 -16.63 -0.80
CA GLU A 2 -3.36 -15.48 0.02
C GLU A 2 -1.90 -15.09 -0.20
N ASP A 3 -1.60 -13.82 -0.08
CA ASP A 3 -0.24 -13.32 -0.08
C ASP A 3 0.36 -13.62 1.31
N MET A 4 1.31 -14.51 1.38
CA MET A 4 1.95 -14.91 2.63
C MET A 4 3.06 -13.94 3.08
N GLY A 5 3.20 -12.82 2.38
CA GLY A 5 4.24 -11.84 2.65
C GLY A 5 5.62 -12.23 2.07
N PRO A 6 6.67 -11.49 2.44
CA PRO A 6 8.04 -11.78 1.99
C PRO A 6 8.55 -13.08 2.59
N LEU A 7 9.48 -13.74 1.88
CA LEU A 7 10.12 -15.00 2.30
C LEU A 7 10.73 -14.90 3.69
N GLN A 8 11.34 -13.78 3.99
CA GLN A 8 11.90 -13.42 5.30
C GLN A 8 12.03 -11.89 5.38
N PRO A 9 12.17 -11.31 6.58
CA PRO A 9 12.24 -9.85 6.77
C PRO A 9 13.31 -9.15 5.96
N GLY A 10 14.39 -9.83 5.59
CA GLY A 10 15.46 -9.30 4.75
C GLY A 10 16.30 -10.42 4.18
N MET A 11 17.03 -10.11 3.11
CA MET A 11 17.98 -11.07 2.54
C MET A 11 19.19 -11.20 3.46
N PRO A 12 19.71 -12.44 3.70
CA PRO A 12 20.95 -12.61 4.44
C PRO A 12 22.08 -11.89 3.70
N SER A 13 22.90 -11.16 4.43
CA SER A 13 24.06 -10.47 3.87
C SER A 13 25.35 -11.09 4.35
N PRO A 14 26.20 -11.59 3.45
CA PRO A 14 27.51 -12.13 3.83
C PRO A 14 28.46 -11.11 4.43
N THR A 15 28.19 -9.81 4.31
CA THR A 15 28.96 -8.76 4.97
C THR A 15 28.87 -8.84 6.50
N MET A 16 27.84 -9.47 7.04
CA MET A 16 27.68 -9.68 8.46
C MET A 16 28.49 -10.88 9.02
N LEU A 17 29.17 -11.60 8.16
CA LEU A 17 30.09 -12.65 8.56
C LEU A 17 31.40 -12.03 9.04
N PRO A 18 31.87 -12.35 10.27
CA PRO A 18 33.10 -11.78 10.79
C PRO A 18 34.31 -12.07 9.91
N GLN A 19 35.23 -11.10 9.79
CA GLN A 19 36.48 -11.27 9.07
C GLN A 19 37.28 -12.46 9.62
N ASP A 20 37.96 -13.18 8.71
CA ASP A 20 38.84 -14.31 9.00
C ASP A 20 38.17 -15.53 9.66
N TRP A 21 36.83 -15.50 9.89
CA TRP A 21 36.12 -16.70 10.32
C TRP A 21 35.99 -17.71 9.17
N GLN A 22 36.01 -18.99 9.53
CA GLN A 22 35.88 -20.09 8.58
C GLN A 22 34.44 -20.30 8.15
N LEU A 23 34.27 -20.65 6.88
CA LEU A 23 32.95 -20.82 6.27
C LEU A 23 32.81 -22.21 5.66
N ALA A 24 31.56 -22.68 5.62
CA ALA A 24 31.16 -23.77 4.75
C ALA A 24 29.81 -23.45 4.11
N VAL A 25 29.71 -23.70 2.81
CA VAL A 25 28.46 -23.51 2.05
C VAL A 25 27.90 -24.88 1.70
N LEU A 26 26.62 -25.06 1.93
CA LEU A 26 25.86 -26.29 1.67
C LEU A 26 24.68 -25.97 0.77
N ASP A 27 24.31 -26.93 -0.07
CA ASP A 27 23.15 -26.88 -0.98
C ASP A 27 22.21 -28.05 -0.67
N ILE A 28 20.92 -27.79 -0.46
CA ILE A 28 19.92 -28.82 -0.26
C ILE A 28 19.43 -29.28 -1.63
N LYS A 29 19.66 -30.53 -1.94
CA LYS A 29 19.24 -31.12 -3.21
C LYS A 29 17.71 -31.10 -3.35
N ASP A 30 17.20 -30.55 -4.45
CA ASP A 30 15.77 -30.56 -4.80
C ASP A 30 14.85 -30.22 -3.63
N CYS A 31 15.15 -29.16 -2.88
CA CYS A 31 14.58 -28.82 -1.58
C CYS A 31 13.04 -28.92 -1.52
N PHE A 32 12.32 -28.40 -2.52
CA PHE A 32 10.86 -28.47 -2.59
C PHE A 32 10.33 -29.89 -2.65
N PHE A 33 10.98 -30.74 -3.43
CA PHE A 33 10.55 -32.13 -3.63
C PHE A 33 10.86 -33.06 -2.47
N GLN A 34 11.59 -32.59 -1.48
CA GLN A 34 11.90 -33.31 -0.26
C GLN A 34 10.97 -32.94 0.91
N ILE A 35 10.11 -31.97 0.74
CA ILE A 35 9.12 -31.56 1.73
C ILE A 35 7.81 -32.30 1.48
N PRO A 36 7.45 -33.31 2.33
CA PRO A 36 6.21 -34.03 2.14
C PRO A 36 5.00 -33.18 2.51
N ARG A 37 3.91 -33.40 1.82
CA ARG A 37 2.64 -32.75 2.11
C ARG A 37 1.74 -33.63 2.95
N HIS A 38 0.87 -32.99 3.74
CA HIS A 38 -0.17 -33.70 4.45
C HIS A 38 -1.14 -34.32 3.45
N PRO A 39 -1.53 -35.63 3.61
CA PRO A 39 -2.40 -36.32 2.66
C PRO A 39 -3.75 -35.63 2.42
N GLU A 40 -4.32 -34.99 3.44
CA GLU A 40 -5.59 -34.25 3.34
C GLU A 40 -5.52 -33.01 2.43
N ASP A 41 -4.32 -32.43 2.23
CA ASP A 41 -4.11 -31.33 1.32
C ASP A 41 -3.91 -31.76 -0.13
N ALA A 42 -3.69 -33.04 -0.39
CA ALA A 42 -3.42 -33.56 -1.73
C ALA A 42 -4.44 -33.13 -2.81
N PRO A 43 -5.77 -33.14 -2.53
CA PRO A 43 -6.75 -32.75 -3.54
C PRO A 43 -6.65 -31.29 -3.99
N ARG A 44 -6.14 -30.40 -3.12
CA ARG A 44 -5.97 -28.96 -3.43
C ARG A 44 -4.86 -28.70 -4.46
N PHE A 45 -3.97 -29.67 -4.67
CA PHE A 45 -2.83 -29.58 -5.58
C PHE A 45 -2.94 -30.61 -6.71
N ALA A 46 -4.17 -31.01 -7.02
CA ALA A 46 -4.44 -31.88 -8.15
C ALA A 46 -4.25 -31.12 -9.47
N PHE A 47 -3.72 -31.82 -10.45
CA PHE A 47 -3.56 -31.33 -11.81
C PHE A 47 -3.94 -32.42 -12.81
N SER A 48 -4.22 -32.00 -14.05
CA SER A 48 -4.59 -32.92 -15.10
C SER A 48 -3.55 -32.84 -16.21
N VAL A 49 -3.14 -34.00 -16.71
CA VAL A 49 -2.22 -34.10 -17.84
C VAL A 49 -3.01 -34.57 -19.05
N PRO A 50 -3.03 -33.81 -20.17
CA PRO A 50 -3.66 -34.25 -21.38
C PRO A 50 -2.94 -35.45 -21.96
N THR A 51 -3.69 -36.36 -22.59
CA THR A 51 -3.12 -37.46 -23.38
C THR A 51 -2.64 -36.93 -24.72
N ILE A 52 -1.68 -37.64 -25.32
CA ILE A 52 -1.19 -37.34 -26.66
C ILE A 52 -2.38 -37.32 -27.61
N ASN A 53 -2.48 -36.30 -28.46
CA ASN A 53 -3.58 -36.12 -29.44
C ASN A 53 -5.01 -36.13 -28.85
N ARG A 54 -5.15 -36.02 -27.52
CA ARG A 54 -6.45 -36.09 -26.84
C ARG A 54 -7.25 -37.38 -27.11
N GLU A 55 -6.56 -38.47 -27.36
CA GLU A 55 -7.17 -39.77 -27.67
C GLU A 55 -7.87 -40.42 -26.48
N ALA A 56 -7.60 -39.97 -25.26
CA ALA A 56 -8.21 -40.47 -24.04
C ALA A 56 -8.49 -39.34 -23.05
N PRO A 57 -9.33 -39.55 -21.99
CA PRO A 57 -9.55 -38.60 -20.96
C PRO A 57 -8.24 -38.19 -20.26
N MET A 58 -8.14 -36.91 -19.86
CA MET A 58 -6.97 -36.40 -19.11
C MET A 58 -6.71 -37.21 -17.85
N LYS A 59 -5.47 -37.63 -17.64
CA LYS A 59 -5.03 -38.29 -16.39
C LYS A 59 -4.96 -37.28 -15.28
N ARG A 60 -5.50 -37.64 -14.12
CA ARG A 60 -5.44 -36.78 -12.92
C ARG A 60 -4.36 -37.26 -11.98
N TYR A 61 -3.58 -36.31 -11.51
CA TYR A 61 -2.50 -36.49 -10.54
C TYR A 61 -2.61 -35.46 -9.42
N HIS A 62 -1.94 -35.70 -8.33
CA HIS A 62 -1.70 -34.70 -7.29
C HIS A 62 -0.24 -34.81 -6.83
N TRP A 63 0.27 -33.69 -6.39
CA TRP A 63 1.61 -33.63 -5.82
C TRP A 63 1.65 -34.33 -4.45
N LYS A 64 2.63 -35.20 -4.21
CA LYS A 64 2.93 -35.77 -2.90
C LYS A 64 3.84 -34.88 -2.05
N VAL A 65 4.56 -34.00 -2.70
CA VAL A 65 5.55 -33.08 -2.16
C VAL A 65 5.20 -31.65 -2.50
N LEU A 66 5.96 -30.70 -2.00
CA LEU A 66 5.78 -29.29 -2.28
C LEU A 66 6.10 -28.98 -3.75
N PRO A 67 5.15 -28.53 -4.58
CA PRO A 67 5.39 -28.33 -5.99
C PRO A 67 6.13 -27.03 -6.28
N GLN A 68 7.01 -27.04 -7.28
CA GLN A 68 7.59 -25.82 -7.82
C GLN A 68 6.56 -25.01 -8.60
N GLY A 69 6.75 -23.68 -8.68
CA GLY A 69 5.88 -22.78 -9.45
C GLY A 69 4.63 -22.29 -8.71
N LEU A 70 4.34 -22.78 -7.51
CA LEU A 70 3.30 -22.18 -6.66
C LEU A 70 3.84 -20.99 -5.89
N LYS A 71 3.08 -19.91 -5.84
CA LYS A 71 3.46 -18.67 -5.13
C LYS A 71 3.83 -18.91 -3.65
N SER A 72 3.19 -19.86 -2.99
CA SER A 72 3.41 -20.18 -1.56
C SER A 72 4.53 -21.20 -1.29
N SER A 73 4.97 -21.96 -2.29
CA SER A 73 6.00 -22.99 -2.08
C SER A 73 7.34 -22.44 -1.58
N PRO A 74 7.86 -21.32 -2.10
CA PRO A 74 9.08 -20.73 -1.57
C PRO A 74 8.97 -20.35 -0.10
N PHE A 75 7.86 -19.73 0.29
CA PHE A 75 7.62 -19.33 1.67
C PHE A 75 7.58 -20.55 2.61
N ILE A 76 6.85 -21.61 2.24
CA ILE A 76 6.74 -22.83 3.04
C ILE A 76 8.12 -23.50 3.19
N CYS A 77 8.87 -23.59 2.09
CA CYS A 77 10.23 -24.14 2.10
C CYS A 77 11.14 -23.35 3.06
N GLN A 78 11.16 -22.03 2.90
CA GLN A 78 11.98 -21.14 3.74
C GLN A 78 11.64 -21.30 5.23
N GLN A 79 10.34 -21.30 5.58
CA GLN A 79 9.87 -21.45 6.96
C GLN A 79 10.15 -22.83 7.54
N TYR A 80 9.98 -23.88 6.74
CA TYR A 80 10.25 -25.24 7.20
C TYR A 80 11.74 -25.46 7.52
N VAL A 81 12.62 -25.05 6.62
CA VAL A 81 14.09 -25.11 6.85
C VAL A 81 14.47 -24.22 8.04
N ALA A 82 13.89 -23.01 8.15
CA ALA A 82 14.11 -22.12 9.29
C ALA A 82 13.78 -22.78 10.62
N SER A 83 12.63 -23.48 10.69
CA SER A 83 12.17 -24.17 11.90
C SER A 83 13.11 -25.31 12.31
N LEU A 84 13.68 -26.03 11.34
CA LEU A 84 14.66 -27.09 11.59
C LEU A 84 16.00 -26.54 12.08
N LEU A 85 16.44 -25.40 11.57
CA LEU A 85 17.71 -24.77 11.94
C LEU A 85 17.64 -23.97 13.25
N SER A 86 16.45 -23.54 13.67
CA SER A 86 16.26 -22.72 14.87
C SER A 86 16.82 -23.36 16.15
N PRO A 87 16.60 -24.66 16.47
CA PRO A 87 17.20 -25.32 17.62
C PRO A 87 18.73 -25.37 17.54
N VAL A 88 19.29 -25.51 16.33
CA VAL A 88 20.76 -25.53 16.14
C VAL A 88 21.33 -24.15 16.41
N ARG A 89 20.69 -23.07 15.90
CA ARG A 89 21.08 -21.69 16.20
C ARG A 89 21.02 -21.36 17.69
N ALA A 90 19.98 -21.81 18.37
CA ALA A 90 19.83 -21.61 19.81
C ALA A 90 20.94 -22.31 20.61
N LYS A 91 21.38 -23.49 20.17
CA LYS A 91 22.41 -24.28 20.82
C LYS A 91 23.84 -23.80 20.48
N ARG A 92 24.03 -23.27 19.28
CA ARG A 92 25.33 -22.82 18.75
C ARG A 92 25.36 -21.31 18.55
N LYS A 93 25.41 -20.59 19.67
CA LYS A 93 25.49 -19.09 19.64
C LYS A 93 26.88 -18.58 19.23
N ASP A 94 27.87 -19.46 19.19
CA ASP A 94 29.25 -19.22 18.78
C ASP A 94 29.46 -19.37 17.25
N ALA A 95 28.43 -19.73 16.51
CA ALA A 95 28.42 -19.85 15.07
C ALA A 95 27.26 -19.09 14.43
N ILE A 96 27.44 -18.68 13.18
CA ILE A 96 26.41 -18.00 12.37
C ILE A 96 25.91 -18.97 11.32
N ILE A 97 24.60 -19.16 11.24
CA ILE A 97 23.96 -20.01 10.24
C ILE A 97 23.02 -19.12 9.42
N LEU A 98 23.38 -18.86 8.18
CA LEU A 98 22.52 -18.19 7.20
C LEU A 98 21.87 -19.23 6.30
N HIS A 99 20.64 -19.01 5.90
CA HIS A 99 20.00 -19.83 4.88
C HIS A 99 19.04 -18.99 4.05
N TYR A 100 18.93 -19.35 2.81
CA TYR A 100 17.95 -18.81 1.88
C TYR A 100 17.54 -19.93 0.91
N MET A 101 16.30 -20.39 1.05
CA MET A 101 15.79 -21.55 0.30
C MET A 101 16.64 -22.80 0.52
N ASP A 102 17.31 -23.25 -0.54
CA ASP A 102 18.20 -24.43 -0.60
C ASP A 102 19.66 -24.12 -0.25
N ASP A 103 20.04 -22.86 -0.27
CA ASP A 103 21.41 -22.39 0.01
C ASP A 103 21.62 -22.15 1.51
N LEU A 104 22.56 -22.86 2.12
CA LEU A 104 22.96 -22.67 3.50
C LEU A 104 24.42 -22.24 3.59
N LEU A 105 24.70 -21.40 4.59
CA LEU A 105 26.06 -21.02 4.95
C LEU A 105 26.24 -21.11 6.45
N VAL A 106 27.32 -21.80 6.87
CA VAL A 106 27.73 -21.89 8.28
C VAL A 106 29.07 -21.19 8.44
N CYS A 107 29.19 -20.31 9.43
CA CYS A 107 30.37 -19.53 9.74
C CYS A 107 30.74 -19.71 11.21
N ALA A 108 32.01 -19.95 11.50
CA ALA A 108 32.52 -20.14 12.83
C ALA A 108 33.94 -19.60 12.99
N PRO A 109 34.38 -19.24 14.24
CA PRO A 109 35.68 -18.63 14.48
C PRO A 109 36.87 -19.58 14.22
N ASN A 110 36.63 -20.89 14.28
CA ASN A 110 37.66 -21.89 13.99
C ASN A 110 37.05 -23.18 13.41
N ASP A 111 37.89 -24.02 12.83
CA ASP A 111 37.50 -25.26 12.15
C ASP A 111 36.79 -26.26 13.08
N SER A 112 37.17 -26.34 14.36
CA SER A 112 36.53 -27.24 15.30
C SER A 112 35.08 -26.90 15.56
N ILE A 113 34.79 -25.63 15.79
CA ILE A 113 33.43 -25.12 15.98
C ILE A 113 32.64 -25.25 14.69
N LEU A 114 33.26 -24.92 13.54
CA LEU A 114 32.64 -25.06 12.23
C LEU A 114 32.20 -26.50 11.98
N GLN A 115 33.11 -27.48 12.16
CA GLN A 115 32.82 -28.90 11.92
C GLN A 115 31.70 -29.39 12.81
N HIS A 116 31.77 -29.08 14.11
CA HIS A 116 30.73 -29.49 15.06
C HIS A 116 29.35 -28.88 14.72
N THR A 117 29.32 -27.64 14.29
CA THR A 117 28.07 -26.99 13.87
C THR A 117 27.55 -27.59 12.58
N LEU A 118 28.42 -27.88 11.61
CA LEU A 118 28.06 -28.57 10.37
C LEU A 118 27.45 -29.94 10.64
N ASP A 119 28.05 -30.73 11.54
CA ASP A 119 27.53 -32.05 11.91
C ASP A 119 26.12 -31.96 12.48
N LEU A 120 25.83 -30.94 13.30
CA LEU A 120 24.48 -30.70 13.83
C LEU A 120 23.50 -30.29 12.73
N VAL A 121 23.89 -29.37 11.83
CA VAL A 121 23.05 -28.91 10.71
C VAL A 121 22.73 -30.09 9.79
N VAL A 122 23.74 -30.86 9.38
CA VAL A 122 23.57 -32.05 8.53
C VAL A 122 22.67 -33.07 9.19
N LYS A 123 22.88 -33.36 10.47
CA LYS A 123 22.07 -34.30 11.22
C LYS A 123 20.59 -33.91 11.27
N VAL A 124 20.29 -32.62 11.54
CA VAL A 124 18.91 -32.11 11.61
C VAL A 124 18.23 -32.19 10.25
N LEU A 125 18.91 -31.78 9.20
CA LEU A 125 18.37 -31.81 7.84
C LEU A 125 18.14 -33.26 7.37
N THR A 126 19.11 -34.12 7.56
CA THR A 126 19.02 -35.55 7.18
C THR A 126 17.89 -36.25 7.95
N SER A 127 17.76 -35.98 9.27
CA SER A 127 16.67 -36.52 10.09
C SER A 127 15.29 -36.06 9.63
N ALA A 128 15.20 -34.88 9.03
CA ALA A 128 13.97 -34.37 8.44
C ALA A 128 13.71 -34.88 7.01
N GLY A 129 14.60 -35.70 6.46
CA GLY A 129 14.47 -36.31 5.14
C GLY A 129 15.15 -35.54 4.00
N PHE A 130 15.87 -34.45 4.30
CA PHE A 130 16.63 -33.72 3.30
C PHE A 130 17.94 -34.39 2.93
N GLN A 131 18.28 -34.33 1.64
CA GLN A 131 19.56 -34.74 1.10
C GLN A 131 20.37 -33.50 0.74
N LEU A 132 21.65 -33.50 1.06
CA LEU A 132 22.57 -32.45 0.65
C LEU A 132 23.21 -32.83 -0.69
N GLN A 133 23.51 -31.82 -1.47
CA GLN A 133 24.23 -31.97 -2.73
C GLN A 133 25.73 -31.94 -2.43
N GLU A 134 26.32 -33.12 -2.19
CA GLU A 134 27.74 -33.25 -1.75
C GLU A 134 28.74 -32.62 -2.71
N ASP A 135 28.44 -32.68 -4.02
CA ASP A 135 29.28 -32.09 -5.07
C ASP A 135 29.38 -30.56 -5.00
N LYS A 136 28.41 -29.90 -4.35
CA LYS A 136 28.37 -28.45 -4.20
C LYS A 136 28.82 -27.96 -2.82
N VAL A 137 29.21 -28.84 -1.91
CA VAL A 137 29.72 -28.44 -0.60
C VAL A 137 31.05 -27.73 -0.73
N GLN A 138 31.11 -26.46 -0.29
CA GLN A 138 32.30 -25.63 -0.37
C GLN A 138 32.92 -25.46 1.01
N ARG A 139 34.13 -25.91 1.22
CA ARG A 139 34.87 -25.83 2.48
C ARG A 139 36.09 -24.90 2.45
N MET A 140 36.51 -24.48 1.25
CA MET A 140 37.70 -23.66 1.05
C MET A 140 37.34 -22.36 0.34
N PRO A 141 38.02 -21.24 0.64
CA PRO A 141 37.83 -19.99 -0.08
C PRO A 141 38.35 -20.10 -1.52
N PRO A 142 37.79 -19.36 -2.47
CA PRO A 142 36.63 -18.45 -2.32
C PRO A 142 35.31 -19.22 -2.26
N TRP A 143 34.41 -18.83 -1.33
CA TRP A 143 33.06 -19.42 -1.21
C TRP A 143 32.07 -18.67 -2.10
N MET A 144 31.19 -19.41 -2.74
CA MET A 144 30.14 -18.88 -3.57
C MET A 144 28.81 -19.05 -2.86
N TYR A 145 28.16 -17.94 -2.53
CA TYR A 145 26.87 -17.93 -1.83
C TYR A 145 25.98 -16.82 -2.37
N LEU A 146 24.76 -17.17 -2.82
CA LEU A 146 23.76 -16.24 -3.38
C LEU A 146 24.31 -15.31 -4.47
N GLY A 147 25.16 -15.82 -5.35
CA GLY A 147 25.76 -15.05 -6.43
C GLY A 147 26.91 -14.11 -6.00
N LEU A 148 27.38 -14.24 -4.78
CA LEU A 148 28.49 -13.48 -4.22
C LEU A 148 29.70 -14.40 -3.98
N GLN A 149 30.86 -13.90 -4.29
CA GLN A 149 32.14 -14.55 -3.97
C GLN A 149 32.66 -14.00 -2.64
N ILE A 150 32.78 -14.85 -1.64
CA ILE A 150 33.21 -14.51 -0.30
C ILE A 150 34.68 -14.93 -0.13
N ALA A 151 35.54 -13.98 0.20
CA ALA A 151 36.92 -14.21 0.60
C ALA A 151 37.07 -14.09 2.14
N ALA A 152 38.29 -14.18 2.64
CA ALA A 152 38.56 -14.06 4.08
C ALA A 152 38.07 -12.72 4.67
N ARG A 153 38.18 -11.63 3.95
CA ARG A 153 37.82 -10.28 4.40
C ARG A 153 36.89 -9.50 3.49
N THR A 154 36.77 -9.92 2.23
CA THR A 154 36.06 -9.16 1.20
C THR A 154 34.95 -9.98 0.55
N ILE A 155 34.00 -9.27 -0.02
CA ILE A 155 32.87 -9.83 -0.75
C ILE A 155 32.78 -9.12 -2.09
N VAL A 156 32.74 -9.92 -3.15
CA VAL A 156 32.65 -9.45 -4.53
C VAL A 156 31.48 -10.16 -5.20
N PRO A 157 30.58 -9.48 -5.92
CA PRO A 157 29.63 -10.15 -6.77
C PRO A 157 30.34 -11.07 -7.76
N GLN A 158 29.84 -12.29 -7.92
CA GLN A 158 30.29 -13.19 -8.97
C GLN A 158 30.13 -12.49 -10.31
N LYS A 159 31.04 -12.74 -11.28
CA LYS A 159 30.88 -12.20 -12.63
C LYS A 159 29.50 -12.57 -13.15
N LEU A 160 28.58 -11.62 -13.07
CA LEU A 160 27.32 -11.70 -13.80
C LEU A 160 27.69 -11.65 -15.27
N GLU A 161 27.36 -12.70 -16.03
CA GLU A 161 27.23 -12.60 -17.46
C GLU A 161 26.06 -11.67 -17.74
N ILE A 162 26.34 -10.37 -17.72
CA ILE A 162 25.35 -9.37 -18.05
C ILE A 162 25.13 -9.52 -19.53
N GLU A 163 23.95 -9.98 -19.90
CA GLU A 163 23.49 -9.95 -21.28
C GLU A 163 23.47 -8.47 -21.72
N CYS A 164 24.55 -8.04 -22.38
CA CYS A 164 24.79 -6.64 -22.70
C CYS A 164 23.81 -6.09 -23.75
N ASN A 165 22.87 -6.89 -24.22
CA ASN A 165 21.93 -6.50 -25.27
C ASN A 165 20.52 -7.07 -25.04
N PRO A 166 19.81 -6.64 -23.99
CA PRO A 166 18.42 -7.03 -23.79
C PRO A 166 17.56 -6.55 -24.96
N LYS A 167 16.79 -7.46 -25.55
CA LYS A 167 15.93 -7.20 -26.72
C LYS A 167 14.46 -7.06 -26.34
N THR A 168 14.06 -7.67 -25.25
CA THR A 168 12.66 -7.70 -24.78
C THR A 168 12.54 -7.11 -23.37
N LEU A 169 11.30 -6.79 -22.98
CA LEU A 169 10.99 -6.37 -21.62
C LEU A 169 11.37 -7.45 -20.61
N ALA A 170 11.21 -8.74 -20.94
CA ALA A 170 11.59 -9.84 -20.06
C ALA A 170 13.12 -9.85 -19.79
N ASP A 171 13.93 -9.68 -20.84
CA ASP A 171 15.40 -9.61 -20.70
C ASP A 171 15.81 -8.42 -19.83
N LEU A 172 15.16 -7.27 -20.04
CA LEU A 172 15.42 -6.07 -19.28
C LEU A 172 15.01 -6.21 -17.79
N HIS A 173 13.89 -6.88 -17.51
CA HIS A 173 13.50 -7.21 -16.14
C HIS A 173 14.51 -8.13 -15.46
N SER A 174 15.03 -9.14 -16.17
CA SER A 174 16.08 -10.04 -15.68
C SER A 174 17.35 -9.27 -15.35
N LEU A 175 17.80 -8.41 -16.27
CA LEU A 175 18.98 -7.56 -16.07
C LEU A 175 18.81 -6.63 -14.88
N CYS A 176 17.73 -5.86 -14.82
CA CYS A 176 17.47 -4.93 -13.73
C CYS A 176 17.30 -5.65 -12.39
N GLY A 177 16.70 -6.84 -12.37
CA GLY A 177 16.59 -7.68 -11.17
C GLY A 177 17.96 -8.08 -10.65
N SER A 178 18.84 -8.57 -11.53
CA SER A 178 20.23 -8.94 -11.19
C SER A 178 21.04 -7.75 -10.68
N LEU A 179 20.86 -6.57 -11.30
CA LEU A 179 21.54 -5.34 -10.85
C LEU A 179 21.05 -4.88 -9.48
N ASN A 180 19.74 -4.91 -9.23
CA ASN A 180 19.18 -4.59 -7.92
C ASN A 180 19.68 -5.53 -6.83
N TRP A 181 19.97 -6.77 -7.18
CA TRP A 181 20.53 -7.76 -6.27
C TRP A 181 21.94 -7.41 -5.81
N VAL A 182 22.82 -7.01 -6.73
CA VAL A 182 24.24 -6.79 -6.44
C VAL A 182 24.59 -5.35 -6.04
N ARG A 183 23.75 -4.38 -6.36
CA ARG A 183 24.02 -2.96 -6.11
C ARG A 183 24.29 -2.59 -4.64
N PRO A 184 23.70 -3.25 -3.62
CA PRO A 184 24.02 -2.95 -2.23
C PRO A 184 25.48 -3.13 -1.86
N TRP A 185 26.21 -3.96 -2.59
CA TRP A 185 27.64 -4.21 -2.37
C TRP A 185 28.55 -3.46 -3.33
N LEU A 186 28.01 -3.00 -4.46
CA LEU A 186 28.74 -2.26 -5.49
C LEU A 186 28.59 -0.74 -5.40
N GLY A 187 27.59 -0.25 -4.71
CA GLY A 187 27.32 1.18 -4.63
C GLY A 187 26.89 1.82 -5.95
N LEU A 188 26.16 1.07 -6.78
CA LEU A 188 25.54 1.61 -8.00
C LEU A 188 24.32 2.43 -7.63
N THR A 189 24.38 3.73 -7.91
CA THR A 189 23.32 4.69 -7.52
C THR A 189 22.12 4.60 -8.46
N ASN A 190 20.99 5.19 -8.05
CA ASN A 190 19.83 5.34 -8.93
C ASN A 190 20.19 6.14 -10.18
N GLU A 191 20.99 7.19 -10.04
CA GLU A 191 21.46 8.00 -11.17
C GLU A 191 22.21 7.15 -12.20
N ASP A 192 23.07 6.23 -11.74
CA ASP A 192 23.80 5.33 -12.63
C ASP A 192 22.88 4.36 -13.38
N LEU A 193 21.77 3.92 -12.77
CA LEU A 193 20.87 2.89 -13.29
C LEU A 193 19.58 3.44 -13.90
N ASP A 194 19.25 4.71 -13.67
CA ASP A 194 18.02 5.34 -14.21
C ASP A 194 17.84 5.17 -15.72
N PRO A 195 18.89 5.28 -16.56
CA PRO A 195 18.74 5.03 -17.99
C PRO A 195 18.23 3.62 -18.33
N LEU A 196 18.59 2.61 -17.52
CA LEU A 196 18.10 1.24 -17.68
C LEU A 196 16.68 1.08 -17.11
N PHE A 197 16.41 1.64 -15.94
CA PHE A 197 15.11 1.58 -15.30
C PHE A 197 14.02 2.31 -16.09
N ASN A 198 14.37 3.39 -16.80
CA ASN A 198 13.44 4.12 -17.65
C ASN A 198 12.98 3.28 -18.86
N LEU A 199 13.78 2.33 -19.34
CA LEU A 199 13.40 1.42 -20.41
C LEU A 199 12.33 0.38 -19.95
N LEU A 200 12.09 0.22 -18.65
CA LEU A 200 11.02 -0.63 -18.13
C LEU A 200 9.63 0.00 -18.32
N LYS A 201 9.56 1.30 -18.62
CA LYS A 201 8.30 2.01 -18.88
C LYS A 201 7.75 1.67 -20.27
N GLY A 202 6.45 1.78 -20.45
CA GLY A 202 5.76 1.55 -21.72
C GLY A 202 4.87 0.31 -21.73
N GLU A 203 4.83 -0.40 -22.83
CA GLU A 203 4.02 -1.61 -22.98
C GLU A 203 4.36 -2.67 -21.94
N ARG A 204 3.32 -3.31 -21.37
CA ARG A 204 3.46 -4.24 -20.25
C ARG A 204 3.67 -5.70 -20.67
N GLU A 205 3.61 -5.99 -21.93
CA GLU A 205 3.83 -7.35 -22.43
C GLU A 205 5.32 -7.73 -22.34
N LEU A 206 5.62 -8.87 -21.75
CA LEU A 206 6.99 -9.34 -21.52
C LEU A 206 7.79 -9.52 -22.81
N VAL A 207 7.12 -9.80 -23.93
CA VAL A 207 7.74 -9.95 -25.26
C VAL A 207 7.89 -8.62 -26.01
N SER A 208 7.39 -7.50 -25.46
CA SER A 208 7.52 -6.20 -26.12
C SER A 208 8.98 -5.82 -26.35
N PRO A 209 9.33 -5.34 -27.58
CA PRO A 209 10.72 -5.03 -27.92
C PRO A 209 11.23 -3.82 -27.12
N ARG A 210 12.50 -3.85 -26.76
CA ARG A 210 13.23 -2.75 -26.10
C ARG A 210 14.55 -2.53 -26.81
N GLU A 211 14.87 -1.27 -27.06
CA GLU A 211 16.15 -0.87 -27.63
C GLU A 211 16.96 -0.11 -26.58
N LEU A 212 18.24 -0.44 -26.49
CA LEU A 212 19.16 0.25 -25.61
C LEU A 212 19.48 1.64 -26.15
N THR A 213 19.15 2.66 -25.38
CA THR A 213 19.60 4.03 -25.65
C THR A 213 21.12 4.15 -25.44
N PRO A 214 21.78 5.18 -26.00
CA PRO A 214 23.21 5.43 -25.75
C PRO A 214 23.52 5.59 -24.25
N GLU A 215 22.62 6.25 -23.50
CA GLU A 215 22.74 6.43 -22.05
C GLU A 215 22.63 5.10 -21.32
N ALA A 216 21.74 4.20 -21.75
CA ALA A 216 21.60 2.87 -21.16
C ALA A 216 22.86 2.01 -21.42
N LYS A 217 23.48 2.12 -22.59
CA LYS A 217 24.77 1.45 -22.88
C LYS A 217 25.88 1.96 -21.97
N THR A 218 25.99 3.27 -21.78
CA THR A 218 26.93 3.88 -20.83
C THR A 218 26.66 3.41 -19.39
N ALA A 219 25.39 3.24 -18.99
CA ALA A 219 25.04 2.69 -17.68
C ALA A 219 25.53 1.24 -17.53
N ILE A 220 25.39 0.39 -18.56
CA ILE A 220 25.90 -0.98 -18.56
C ILE A 220 27.44 -0.99 -18.44
N GLU A 221 28.15 -0.11 -19.15
CA GLU A 221 29.60 0.03 -19.03
C GLU A 221 30.03 0.42 -17.60
N LYS A 222 29.33 1.35 -16.96
CA LYS A 222 29.57 1.70 -15.56
C LYS A 222 29.37 0.51 -14.63
N VAL A 223 28.32 -0.28 -14.86
CA VAL A 223 28.06 -1.50 -14.08
C VAL A 223 29.19 -2.50 -14.25
N GLN A 224 29.65 -2.76 -15.46
CA GLN A 224 30.77 -3.68 -15.74
C GLN A 224 32.05 -3.21 -15.04
N LYS A 225 32.31 -1.91 -15.09
CA LYS A 225 33.47 -1.32 -14.38
C LYS A 225 33.35 -1.49 -12.86
N ALA A 226 32.15 -1.23 -12.29
CA ALA A 226 31.90 -1.41 -10.87
C ALA A 226 32.08 -2.88 -10.42
N LEU A 227 31.62 -3.84 -11.23
CA LEU A 227 31.80 -5.28 -10.97
C LEU A 227 33.27 -5.69 -10.96
N SER A 228 34.12 -5.01 -11.73
CA SER A 228 35.56 -5.31 -11.79
C SER A 228 36.39 -4.63 -10.71
N GLU A 229 35.96 -3.47 -10.20
CA GLU A 229 36.77 -2.59 -9.34
C GLU A 229 36.28 -2.49 -7.91
N ARG A 230 35.00 -2.76 -7.63
CA ARG A 230 34.38 -2.50 -6.33
C ARG A 230 34.16 -3.77 -5.53
N GLN A 231 34.23 -3.63 -4.21
CA GLN A 231 34.02 -4.72 -3.27
C GLN A 231 33.37 -4.20 -1.98
N ALA A 232 32.68 -5.09 -1.27
CA ALA A 232 32.27 -4.89 0.11
C ALA A 232 33.18 -5.68 1.07
N HIS A 233 33.00 -5.48 2.37
CA HIS A 233 33.83 -6.08 3.40
C HIS A 233 33.01 -6.94 4.33
N ARG A 234 33.59 -8.00 4.86
CA ARG A 234 33.06 -8.71 5.99
C ARG A 234 33.24 -7.85 7.25
N CYS A 235 32.30 -7.93 8.18
CA CYS A 235 32.32 -7.07 9.36
C CYS A 235 33.44 -7.45 10.37
N GLU A 236 33.84 -6.44 11.15
CA GLU A 236 34.69 -6.65 12.33
C GLU A 236 33.81 -6.69 13.59
N PRO A 237 33.73 -7.79 14.34
CA PRO A 237 32.74 -8.00 15.40
C PRO A 237 32.73 -6.94 16.49
N ASN A 238 33.89 -6.35 16.80
CA ASN A 238 34.06 -5.43 17.93
C ASN A 238 33.94 -3.96 17.52
N ILE A 239 33.72 -3.67 16.26
CA ILE A 239 33.61 -2.31 15.74
C ILE A 239 32.12 -1.97 15.53
N PRO A 240 31.67 -0.80 16.02
CA PRO A 240 30.28 -0.42 15.84
C PRO A 240 29.95 -0.03 14.40
N PHE A 241 28.69 -0.14 14.02
CA PHE A 241 28.19 0.26 12.71
C PHE A 241 27.84 1.76 12.72
N GLN A 242 28.17 2.40 11.61
CA GLN A 242 27.86 3.79 11.35
C GLN A 242 27.12 3.91 10.01
N PHE A 243 26.40 4.99 9.83
CA PHE A 243 25.66 5.29 8.61
C PHE A 243 25.97 6.71 8.13
N ILE A 244 26.08 6.88 6.83
CA ILE A 244 26.26 8.19 6.21
C ILE A 244 25.32 8.36 5.04
N VAL A 245 24.74 9.56 4.90
CA VAL A 245 23.97 9.95 3.72
C VAL A 245 24.89 10.68 2.76
N LEU A 246 24.92 10.25 1.51
CA LEU A 246 25.78 10.73 0.44
C LEU A 246 24.97 11.10 -0.80
N GLY A 247 25.63 11.73 -1.77
CA GLY A 247 25.07 12.08 -3.06
C GLY A 247 24.55 13.50 -3.13
N LYS A 248 23.87 13.79 -4.24
CA LYS A 248 23.24 15.09 -4.50
C LYS A 248 21.75 14.89 -4.69
N LEU A 249 20.95 15.86 -4.23
CA LEU A 249 19.52 15.84 -4.52
C LEU A 249 19.27 15.87 -6.03
N PRO A 250 18.35 15.08 -6.54
CA PRO A 250 17.40 14.18 -5.87
C PRO A 250 17.89 12.74 -5.66
N HIS A 251 19.14 12.43 -5.97
CA HIS A 251 19.71 11.05 -6.01
C HIS A 251 20.54 10.74 -4.75
N LEU A 252 19.94 10.95 -3.58
CA LEU A 252 20.60 10.58 -2.33
C LEU A 252 20.68 9.07 -2.16
N HIS A 253 21.75 8.61 -1.55
CA HIS A 253 21.97 7.24 -1.16
C HIS A 253 22.70 7.19 0.19
N GLY A 254 22.75 6.02 0.80
CA GLY A 254 23.40 5.84 2.10
C GLY A 254 24.42 4.72 2.08
N LEU A 255 25.33 4.76 3.03
CA LEU A 255 26.33 3.72 3.25
C LEU A 255 26.32 3.29 4.71
N ILE A 256 26.14 2.00 4.93
CA ILE A 256 26.39 1.32 6.21
C ILE A 256 27.84 0.90 6.21
N PHE A 257 28.61 1.31 7.21
CA PHE A 257 30.04 1.07 7.27
C PHE A 257 30.53 0.88 8.72
N GLN A 258 31.75 0.38 8.82
CA GLN A 258 32.54 0.39 10.04
C GLN A 258 33.79 1.20 9.81
N TRP A 259 34.30 1.84 10.86
CA TRP A 259 35.48 2.67 10.80
C TRP A 259 36.57 2.14 11.74
N ILE A 260 37.72 1.78 11.20
CA ILE A 260 38.84 1.22 11.96
C ILE A 260 40.03 2.18 11.88
N GLU A 261 40.31 2.85 12.97
CA GLU A 261 41.47 3.75 13.07
C GLU A 261 42.78 2.97 12.96
N GLY A 262 43.79 3.57 12.30
CA GLY A 262 45.14 3.02 12.22
C GLY A 262 45.37 1.98 11.13
N GLN A 263 44.37 1.63 10.32
CA GLN A 263 44.58 0.82 9.13
C GLN A 263 44.90 1.71 7.93
N ARG A 264 45.51 1.09 6.89
CA ARG A 264 45.83 1.77 5.61
C ARG A 264 44.57 2.33 4.93
N ASP A 265 43.48 1.60 5.03
CA ASP A 265 42.13 2.04 4.68
C ASP A 265 41.22 1.79 5.88
N SER A 266 40.75 2.87 6.49
CA SER A 266 39.92 2.82 7.69
C SER A 266 38.48 2.47 7.42
N LEU A 267 38.03 2.54 6.17
CA LEU A 267 36.62 2.34 5.76
C LEU A 267 36.34 0.88 5.42
N LEU A 268 35.49 0.24 6.19
CA LEU A 268 34.88 -1.05 5.83
C LEU A 268 33.48 -0.83 5.29
N ILE A 269 33.28 -1.08 4.01
CA ILE A 269 31.98 -0.97 3.34
C ILE A 269 31.17 -2.22 3.65
N ILE A 270 30.04 -2.06 4.34
CA ILE A 270 29.15 -3.16 4.69
C ILE A 270 28.04 -3.28 3.65
N GLU A 271 27.20 -2.26 3.51
CA GLU A 271 26.09 -2.29 2.56
C GLU A 271 25.69 -0.86 2.15
N TRP A 272 25.43 -0.67 0.88
CA TRP A 272 24.85 0.57 0.37
C TRP A 272 23.33 0.53 0.46
N VAL A 273 22.73 1.66 0.81
CA VAL A 273 21.28 1.82 0.94
C VAL A 273 20.79 2.82 -0.10
N PHE A 274 19.77 2.43 -0.86
CA PHE A 274 19.22 3.25 -1.94
C PHE A 274 17.76 3.54 -1.71
N LEU A 275 17.33 4.73 -2.16
CA LEU A 275 15.92 5.07 -2.30
C LEU A 275 15.27 4.23 -3.40
N SER A 276 13.95 4.05 -3.33
CA SER A 276 13.20 3.42 -4.41
C SER A 276 13.29 4.27 -5.67
N HIS A 277 13.49 3.62 -6.83
CA HIS A 277 13.46 4.30 -8.13
C HIS A 277 12.07 4.93 -8.38
N GLN A 278 11.00 4.21 -8.07
CA GLN A 278 9.64 4.76 -8.12
C GLN A 278 9.28 5.40 -6.78
N ARG A 279 9.08 6.71 -6.81
CA ARG A 279 8.62 7.44 -5.63
C ARG A 279 7.14 7.21 -5.40
N SER A 280 6.74 7.08 -4.15
CA SER A 280 5.34 6.87 -3.76
C SER A 280 4.49 8.14 -3.93
N LYS A 281 5.10 9.31 -3.75
CA LYS A 281 4.45 10.63 -3.84
C LYS A 281 4.86 11.36 -5.10
N THR A 282 3.96 12.17 -5.64
CA THR A 282 4.24 13.04 -6.80
C THR A 282 5.26 14.12 -6.45
N ILE A 283 5.13 14.71 -5.26
CA ILE A 283 6.03 15.75 -4.73
C ILE A 283 6.63 15.24 -3.44
N THR A 284 7.95 15.28 -3.32
CA THR A 284 8.68 14.83 -2.13
C THR A 284 9.67 15.90 -1.69
N GLU A 285 9.60 16.29 -0.42
CA GLU A 285 10.57 17.22 0.18
C GLU A 285 11.94 16.56 0.31
N PRO A 286 13.05 17.32 0.17
CA PRO A 286 14.41 16.80 0.36
C PRO A 286 14.63 16.15 1.74
N GLN A 287 14.06 16.75 2.78
CA GLN A 287 14.14 16.24 4.16
C GLN A 287 13.44 14.88 4.29
N GLU A 288 12.36 14.68 3.56
CA GLU A 288 11.63 13.41 3.53
C GLU A 288 12.47 12.29 2.86
N LEU A 289 13.26 12.63 1.84
CA LEU A 289 14.20 11.68 1.22
C LEU A 289 15.30 11.25 2.19
N VAL A 290 15.85 12.18 2.94
CA VAL A 290 16.84 11.89 4.00
C VAL A 290 16.23 11.00 5.07
N ALA A 291 15.00 11.32 5.52
CA ALA A 291 14.25 10.53 6.50
C ALA A 291 14.00 9.10 6.03
N GLN A 292 13.62 8.92 4.77
CA GLN A 292 13.42 7.59 4.17
C GLN A 292 14.71 6.76 4.14
N LEU A 293 15.85 7.38 3.82
CA LEU A 293 17.16 6.71 3.85
C LEU A 293 17.55 6.27 5.26
N ILE A 294 17.43 7.18 6.23
CA ILE A 294 17.74 6.88 7.63
C ILE A 294 16.87 5.73 8.15
N TRP A 295 15.57 5.81 7.94
CA TRP A 295 14.64 4.77 8.39
C TRP A 295 14.96 3.42 7.75
N LYS A 296 15.17 3.41 6.42
CA LYS A 296 15.50 2.20 5.67
C LYS A 296 16.82 1.58 6.16
N ALA A 297 17.84 2.41 6.41
CA ALA A 297 19.12 1.95 6.91
C ALA A 297 19.03 1.37 8.34
N ARG A 298 18.29 2.02 9.23
CA ARG A 298 18.08 1.53 10.61
C ARG A 298 17.33 0.20 10.63
N VAL A 299 16.25 0.09 9.86
CA VAL A 299 15.52 -1.18 9.71
C VAL A 299 16.45 -2.25 9.17
N ARG A 300 17.24 -1.94 8.13
CA ARG A 300 18.18 -2.89 7.55
C ARG A 300 19.25 -3.35 8.53
N LEU A 301 19.85 -2.46 9.29
CA LEU A 301 20.83 -2.85 10.31
C LEU A 301 20.20 -3.69 11.43
N CYS A 302 19.00 -3.36 11.84
CA CYS A 302 18.25 -4.16 12.82
C CYS A 302 18.00 -5.60 12.29
N GLU A 303 17.64 -5.74 11.03
CA GLU A 303 17.49 -7.06 10.37
C GLU A 303 18.82 -7.82 10.30
N LEU A 304 19.92 -7.14 9.99
CA LEU A 304 21.23 -7.74 9.79
C LEU A 304 21.94 -8.10 11.11
N ALA A 305 21.92 -7.19 12.08
CA ALA A 305 22.76 -7.25 13.27
C ALA A 305 21.98 -7.16 14.60
N GLY A 306 20.68 -6.91 14.56
CA GLY A 306 19.87 -6.73 15.76
C GLY A 306 20.25 -5.52 16.61
N CYS A 307 20.96 -4.53 16.05
CA CYS A 307 21.42 -3.33 16.73
C CYS A 307 21.10 -2.06 15.91
N ASP A 308 21.39 -0.90 16.48
CA ASP A 308 21.27 0.40 15.81
C ASP A 308 22.65 1.03 15.59
N PHE A 309 22.72 2.08 14.79
CA PHE A 309 23.96 2.82 14.53
C PHE A 309 24.45 3.56 15.78
N THR A 310 25.76 3.61 15.97
CA THR A 310 26.38 4.47 16.99
C THR A 310 26.48 5.92 16.53
N CYS A 311 26.60 6.14 15.23
CA CYS A 311 26.62 7.46 14.63
C CYS A 311 25.94 7.46 13.26
N ILE A 312 25.12 8.49 13.01
CA ILE A 312 24.57 8.80 11.70
C ILE A 312 25.21 10.10 11.22
N HIS A 313 25.89 10.04 10.09
CA HIS A 313 26.55 11.19 9.48
C HIS A 313 25.64 11.82 8.42
N LEU A 314 25.36 13.10 8.58
CA LEU A 314 24.57 13.92 7.66
C LEU A 314 25.43 15.12 7.21
N PRO A 315 26.32 14.96 6.22
CA PRO A 315 27.21 16.03 5.76
C PRO A 315 26.43 17.07 4.95
N VAL A 316 25.76 17.98 5.65
CA VAL A 316 24.91 19.01 5.08
C VAL A 316 25.65 20.33 5.01
N LYS A 317 25.67 20.94 3.81
CA LYS A 317 26.07 22.33 3.62
C LYS A 317 24.86 23.26 3.50
N LEU A 318 24.99 24.44 4.06
CA LEU A 318 24.03 25.53 3.91
C LEU A 318 24.40 26.35 2.68
N SER A 319 23.56 26.36 1.67
CA SER A 319 23.69 27.33 0.58
C SER A 319 23.05 28.64 1.01
N LYS A 320 23.82 29.71 1.08
CA LYS A 320 23.29 31.09 1.06
C LYS A 320 23.41 31.60 -0.37
N GLU A 321 22.29 31.91 -0.99
CA GLU A 321 22.29 32.72 -2.19
C GLU A 321 23.00 34.05 -1.87
N GLY A 322 24.01 34.37 -2.63
CA GLY A 322 24.64 35.70 -2.65
C GLY A 322 25.92 35.93 -1.83
N ARG A 323 26.52 34.92 -1.18
CA ARG A 323 27.86 35.03 -0.58
C ARG A 323 28.70 33.77 -0.81
N ASN A 324 29.90 33.96 -1.35
CA ASN A 324 30.86 32.93 -1.79
C ASN A 324 31.46 32.05 -0.69
N SER A 325 30.83 31.90 0.45
CA SER A 325 31.32 31.00 1.51
C SER A 325 30.22 30.11 2.04
N PRO A 326 30.26 28.80 1.77
CA PRO A 326 29.32 27.86 2.35
C PRO A 326 29.55 27.79 3.86
N ARG A 327 28.51 28.13 4.64
CA ARG A 327 28.56 27.92 6.09
C ARG A 327 28.17 26.48 6.41
N ARG A 328 28.93 25.84 7.31
CA ARG A 328 28.57 24.54 7.86
C ARG A 328 27.31 24.66 8.72
N LEU A 329 26.50 23.62 8.73
CA LEU A 329 25.33 23.49 9.60
C LEU A 329 25.77 23.48 11.06
N THR A 330 25.25 24.39 11.88
CA THR A 330 25.47 24.34 13.33
C THR A 330 24.54 23.28 13.94
N LYS A 331 24.92 22.76 15.11
CA LYS A 331 24.11 21.79 15.85
C LYS A 331 22.71 22.34 16.15
N GLU A 332 22.60 23.59 16.51
CA GLU A 332 21.32 24.27 16.80
C GLU A 332 20.42 24.39 15.58
N MET A 333 20.99 24.68 14.41
CA MET A 333 20.24 24.73 13.15
C MET A 333 19.77 23.35 12.73
N PHE A 334 20.56 22.33 13.00
CA PHE A 334 20.17 20.94 12.74
C PHE A 334 19.05 20.48 13.68
N GLU A 335 19.14 20.82 14.97
CA GLU A 335 18.07 20.55 15.94
C GLU A 335 16.77 21.23 15.52
N HIS A 336 16.84 22.47 15.01
CA HIS A 336 15.66 23.17 14.46
C HIS A 336 15.09 22.46 13.23
N LEU A 337 15.95 21.97 12.33
CA LEU A 337 15.53 21.20 11.15
C LEU A 337 14.81 19.90 11.56
N LEU A 338 15.35 19.20 12.54
CA LEU A 338 14.73 17.99 13.10
C LEU A 338 13.36 18.29 13.72
N GLN A 339 13.25 19.36 14.50
CA GLN A 339 11.99 19.76 15.15
C GLN A 339 10.94 20.24 14.13
N SER A 340 11.37 20.76 13.01
CA SER A 340 10.48 21.31 11.99
C SER A 340 9.92 20.27 11.03
N ASN A 341 10.55 19.09 10.93
CA ASN A 341 10.16 18.06 9.94
C ASN A 341 9.73 16.76 10.61
N ALA A 342 8.43 16.45 10.52
CA ALA A 342 7.85 15.26 11.14
C ALA A 342 8.42 13.93 10.59
N SER A 343 8.81 13.90 9.32
CA SER A 343 9.40 12.68 8.72
C SER A 343 10.78 12.39 9.30
N LEU A 344 11.61 13.42 9.52
CA LEU A 344 12.91 13.26 10.16
C LEU A 344 12.76 12.85 11.63
N GLN A 345 11.82 13.46 12.36
CA GLN A 345 11.52 13.05 13.74
C GLN A 345 11.15 11.56 13.81
N LEU A 346 10.25 11.13 12.93
CA LEU A 346 9.80 9.74 12.92
C LEU A 346 10.93 8.77 12.56
N SER A 347 11.80 9.13 11.61
CA SER A 347 12.92 8.29 11.19
C SER A 347 13.99 8.13 12.30
N LEU A 348 14.08 9.11 13.18
CA LEU A 348 14.99 9.13 14.33
C LEU A 348 14.31 8.81 15.66
N ASP A 349 13.04 8.37 15.61
CA ASP A 349 12.33 7.95 16.81
C ASP A 349 13.09 6.83 17.52
N SER A 350 13.20 6.94 18.84
CA SER A 350 13.97 6.02 19.71
C SER A 350 15.48 5.88 19.38
N TYR A 351 16.03 6.68 18.47
CA TYR A 351 17.46 6.68 18.18
C TYR A 351 18.28 7.26 19.35
N ARG A 352 19.24 6.49 19.85
CA ARG A 352 20.07 6.86 21.00
C ARG A 352 21.54 7.16 20.65
N GLY A 353 21.91 6.98 19.39
CA GLY A 353 23.26 7.24 18.90
C GLY A 353 23.52 8.71 18.65
N GLN A 354 24.70 9.00 18.14
CA GLN A 354 25.12 10.36 17.79
C GLN A 354 24.67 10.70 16.37
N ILE A 355 24.42 11.98 16.13
CA ILE A 355 24.22 12.55 14.79
C ILE A 355 25.35 13.55 14.55
N SER A 356 26.09 13.33 13.48
CA SER A 356 27.22 14.17 13.08
C SER A 356 26.93 14.86 11.74
N VAL A 357 27.23 16.14 11.66
CA VAL A 357 27.20 16.91 10.41
C VAL A 357 28.52 16.84 9.64
N HIS A 358 29.47 16.06 10.14
CA HIS A 358 30.80 15.86 9.53
C HIS A 358 30.94 14.40 9.10
N ALA A 359 31.49 14.19 7.92
CA ALA A 359 31.88 12.87 7.46
C ALA A 359 33.29 12.53 7.99
N PRO A 360 33.61 11.25 8.23
CA PRO A 360 34.99 10.80 8.41
C PRO A 360 35.84 11.15 7.19
N SER A 361 37.11 11.44 7.41
CA SER A 361 38.04 11.86 6.33
C SER A 361 38.40 10.67 5.42
N HIS A 362 37.61 10.50 4.37
CA HIS A 362 37.86 9.46 3.35
C HIS A 362 37.40 9.93 1.98
N LYS A 363 38.12 9.56 0.92
CA LYS A 363 37.80 10.00 -0.46
C LYS A 363 36.38 9.66 -0.94
N LEU A 364 35.82 8.52 -0.49
CA LEU A 364 34.46 8.09 -0.84
C LEU A 364 33.37 8.79 -0.01
N LEU A 365 33.72 9.46 1.07
CA LEU A 365 32.80 10.11 1.99
C LEU A 365 32.82 11.65 1.87
N ASN A 366 33.53 12.22 0.91
CA ASN A 366 33.71 13.66 0.73
C ASN A 366 32.52 14.33 -0.01
N GLU A 367 31.47 13.61 -0.27
CA GLU A 367 30.27 14.18 -0.88
C GLU A 367 29.43 14.89 0.18
N GLU A 368 29.07 16.14 -0.09
CA GLU A 368 28.22 16.94 0.76
C GLU A 368 26.97 17.34 -0.04
N PHE A 369 25.80 17.21 0.58
CA PHE A 369 24.56 17.63 -0.05
C PHE A 369 24.02 18.91 0.57
N HIS A 370 23.25 19.67 -0.20
CA HIS A 370 22.69 20.93 0.22
C HIS A 370 21.25 20.76 0.67
N LEU A 371 20.95 21.04 1.94
CA LEU A 371 19.61 21.26 2.43
C LEU A 371 19.46 22.76 2.72
N ILE A 372 18.37 23.35 2.28
CA ILE A 372 18.07 24.75 2.58
C ILE A 372 17.37 24.83 3.94
N PRO A 373 17.95 25.51 4.93
CA PRO A 373 17.38 25.54 6.28
C PRO A 373 16.32 26.63 6.45
N ARG A 374 16.14 27.52 5.50
CA ARG A 374 15.11 28.56 5.54
C ARG A 374 13.96 28.16 4.63
N GLU A 375 12.87 27.77 5.26
CA GLU A 375 11.59 27.72 4.59
C GLU A 375 11.19 29.12 4.20
N LYS A 376 11.03 29.40 2.91
CA LYS A 376 10.41 30.64 2.42
C LYS A 376 8.93 30.70 2.83
N ARG A 377 8.35 29.55 3.11
CA ARG A 377 7.01 29.43 3.67
C ARG A 377 6.97 29.92 5.11
N SER A 378 6.19 30.97 5.34
CA SER A 378 5.90 31.44 6.69
C SER A 378 4.91 30.50 7.41
N ARG A 379 5.10 30.33 8.71
CA ARG A 379 4.14 29.59 9.56
C ARG A 379 3.00 30.46 10.09
N ARG A 380 3.08 31.77 9.89
CA ARG A 380 2.09 32.75 10.32
C ARG A 380 1.73 33.66 9.15
N PRO A 381 0.48 34.16 9.10
CA PRO A 381 0.10 35.14 8.10
C PRO A 381 1.08 36.32 8.06
N LEU A 382 1.41 36.74 6.85
CA LEU A 382 2.30 37.87 6.61
C LEU A 382 1.49 39.17 6.57
N LYS A 383 2.13 40.30 6.89
CA LYS A 383 1.58 41.62 6.61
C LYS A 383 1.80 41.95 5.13
N ALA A 384 1.06 41.28 4.26
CA ALA A 384 1.25 41.32 2.83
C ALA A 384 -0.09 41.13 2.12
N LEU A 385 -0.08 41.27 0.77
CA LEU A 385 -1.25 41.03 -0.04
C LEU A 385 -1.79 39.61 0.13
N THR A 386 -3.10 39.50 0.30
CA THR A 386 -3.81 38.19 0.36
C THR A 386 -4.43 37.89 -1.00
N VAL A 387 -4.05 36.77 -1.59
CA VAL A 387 -4.54 36.28 -2.88
C VAL A 387 -5.38 35.04 -2.64
N PHE A 388 -6.60 35.06 -3.15
CA PHE A 388 -7.55 33.95 -3.07
C PHE A 388 -7.60 33.22 -4.40
N THR A 389 -7.52 31.92 -4.39
CA THR A 389 -7.53 31.09 -5.59
C THR A 389 -8.63 30.04 -5.52
N ASP A 390 -9.34 29.88 -6.64
CA ASP A 390 -10.36 28.86 -6.82
C ASP A 390 -10.44 28.45 -8.29
N ALA A 391 -11.03 27.29 -8.56
CA ALA A 391 -11.30 26.83 -9.91
C ALA A 391 -12.50 25.89 -9.96
N SER A 392 -13.16 25.89 -11.10
CA SER A 392 -14.31 25.03 -11.35
C SER A 392 -14.08 24.15 -12.58
N GLY A 393 -14.15 22.84 -12.37
CA GLY A 393 -14.09 21.87 -13.46
C GLY A 393 -15.28 21.93 -14.42
N ALA A 394 -16.42 22.45 -13.97
CA ALA A 394 -17.61 22.60 -14.80
C ALA A 394 -17.55 23.81 -15.74
N SER A 395 -16.93 24.89 -15.31
CA SER A 395 -16.76 26.12 -16.08
C SER A 395 -15.40 26.21 -16.77
N HIS A 396 -14.45 25.32 -16.47
CA HIS A 396 -13.05 25.38 -16.88
C HIS A 396 -12.36 26.72 -16.53
N LYS A 397 -12.88 27.42 -15.53
CA LYS A 397 -12.31 28.68 -15.04
C LYS A 397 -11.31 28.41 -13.92
N SER A 398 -10.20 29.08 -14.02
CA SER A 398 -9.14 29.14 -13.03
C SER A 398 -9.04 30.61 -12.58
N VAL A 399 -9.31 30.86 -11.32
CA VAL A 399 -9.53 32.22 -10.80
C VAL A 399 -8.54 32.54 -9.69
N MET A 400 -7.96 33.72 -9.74
CA MET A 400 -7.34 34.33 -8.58
C MET A 400 -7.90 35.72 -8.35
N THR A 401 -8.13 36.11 -7.12
CA THR A 401 -8.68 37.40 -6.73
C THR A 401 -7.96 37.95 -5.51
N TRP A 402 -7.87 39.27 -5.44
CA TRP A 402 -7.22 40.00 -4.35
C TRP A 402 -7.87 41.37 -4.19
N ARG A 403 -7.69 41.94 -3.02
CA ARG A 403 -8.12 43.31 -2.76
C ARG A 403 -6.94 44.27 -2.99
N ASN A 404 -7.04 45.17 -3.95
CA ASN A 404 -5.99 46.11 -4.23
C ASN A 404 -5.79 47.04 -3.01
N PRO A 405 -4.56 47.13 -2.43
CA PRO A 405 -4.31 47.90 -1.21
C PRO A 405 -4.48 49.40 -1.41
N GLN A 406 -4.32 49.91 -2.64
CA GLN A 406 -4.45 51.32 -2.96
C GLN A 406 -5.91 51.74 -3.21
N THR A 407 -6.64 50.99 -4.03
CA THR A 407 -8.01 51.29 -4.43
C THR A 407 -9.08 50.69 -3.52
N GLN A 408 -8.71 49.74 -2.66
CA GLN A 408 -9.60 48.97 -1.79
C GLN A 408 -10.69 48.20 -2.57
N ARG A 409 -10.52 48.02 -3.89
CA ARG A 409 -11.44 47.28 -4.74
C ARG A 409 -10.92 45.86 -4.97
N TRP A 410 -11.87 44.96 -5.19
CA TRP A 410 -11.54 43.59 -5.59
C TRP A 410 -11.10 43.57 -7.07
N GLU A 411 -9.94 42.99 -7.31
CA GLU A 411 -9.40 42.73 -8.64
C GLU A 411 -9.38 41.23 -8.82
N ALA A 412 -9.53 40.75 -10.05
CA ALA A 412 -9.54 39.35 -10.38
C ALA A 412 -8.77 39.08 -11.68
N ASP A 413 -8.22 37.89 -11.75
CA ASP A 413 -7.63 37.33 -12.96
C ASP A 413 -8.32 35.98 -13.20
N VAL A 414 -8.98 35.83 -14.34
CA VAL A 414 -9.76 34.65 -14.71
C VAL A 414 -9.23 34.09 -16.01
N GLU A 415 -8.82 32.84 -16.01
CA GLU A 415 -8.33 32.13 -17.19
C GLU A 415 -9.12 30.85 -17.40
N PHE A 416 -9.34 30.49 -18.67
CA PHE A 416 -9.93 29.18 -18.99
C PHE A 416 -8.83 28.17 -19.17
N VAL A 417 -8.91 27.08 -18.37
CA VAL A 417 -7.90 26.01 -18.35
C VAL A 417 -8.61 24.69 -18.62
N GLU A 418 -8.25 24.06 -19.73
CA GLU A 418 -8.73 22.72 -20.05
C GLU A 418 -8.03 21.66 -19.18
N GLY A 419 -8.80 20.70 -18.67
CA GLY A 419 -8.26 19.61 -17.88
C GLY A 419 -9.11 19.28 -16.66
N SER A 420 -8.48 18.59 -15.71
CA SER A 420 -9.11 18.24 -14.44
C SER A 420 -9.26 19.47 -13.53
N PRO A 421 -10.20 19.49 -12.57
CA PRO A 421 -10.29 20.55 -11.57
C PRO A 421 -8.96 20.84 -10.88
N GLN A 422 -8.16 19.82 -10.59
CA GLN A 422 -6.84 19.96 -9.97
C GLN A 422 -5.86 20.77 -10.85
N VAL A 423 -5.92 20.59 -12.17
CA VAL A 423 -5.11 21.35 -13.12
C VAL A 423 -5.50 22.82 -13.10
N ALA A 424 -6.80 23.13 -13.10
CA ALA A 424 -7.31 24.48 -13.06
C ALA A 424 -6.99 25.22 -11.74
N GLU A 425 -7.14 24.52 -10.61
CA GLU A 425 -6.76 25.03 -9.27
C GLU A 425 -5.26 25.34 -9.19
N LEU A 426 -4.43 24.41 -9.68
CA LEU A 426 -2.99 24.59 -9.69
C LEU A 426 -2.55 25.71 -10.61
N ALA A 427 -3.21 25.88 -11.76
CA ALA A 427 -2.93 26.97 -12.70
C ALA A 427 -3.16 28.36 -12.07
N ALA A 428 -4.21 28.51 -11.25
CA ALA A 428 -4.46 29.76 -10.51
C ALA A 428 -3.30 30.12 -9.58
N VAL A 429 -2.79 29.13 -8.86
CA VAL A 429 -1.68 29.32 -7.92
C VAL A 429 -0.37 29.62 -8.64
N VAL A 430 -0.08 28.93 -9.74
CA VAL A 430 1.11 29.21 -10.55
C VAL A 430 1.08 30.67 -11.03
N ARG A 431 -0.05 31.14 -11.53
CA ARG A 431 -0.22 32.54 -11.95
C ARG A 431 -0.07 33.54 -10.81
N ALA A 432 -0.54 33.17 -9.59
CA ALA A 432 -0.36 34.02 -8.42
C ALA A 432 1.14 34.22 -8.10
N PHE A 433 1.96 33.20 -8.14
CA PHE A 433 3.40 33.30 -7.93
C PHE A 433 4.15 33.96 -9.12
N GLU A 434 3.60 33.90 -10.32
CA GLU A 434 4.16 34.63 -11.47
C GLU A 434 3.87 36.13 -11.41
N LYS A 435 2.64 36.48 -10.99
CA LYS A 435 2.19 37.86 -11.00
C LYS A 435 2.75 38.68 -9.85
N PHE A 436 2.86 38.11 -8.69
CA PHE A 436 3.27 38.76 -7.45
C PHE A 436 4.68 38.36 -7.05
N SER A 437 5.65 39.22 -7.28
CA SER A 437 7.03 39.04 -6.84
C SER A 437 7.28 39.45 -5.39
N GLU A 438 6.31 40.11 -4.75
CA GLU A 438 6.35 40.52 -3.35
C GLU A 438 5.84 39.45 -2.41
N PRO A 439 6.02 39.58 -1.07
CA PRO A 439 5.43 38.65 -0.12
C PRO A 439 3.92 38.56 -0.26
N ILE A 440 3.36 37.36 -0.29
CA ILE A 440 1.92 37.11 -0.41
C ILE A 440 1.41 36.12 0.63
N ASN A 441 0.12 36.27 0.99
CA ASN A 441 -0.66 35.24 1.63
C ASN A 441 -1.54 34.58 0.56
N LEU A 442 -1.40 33.30 0.37
CA LEU A 442 -2.21 32.52 -0.54
C LEU A 442 -3.32 31.82 0.24
N VAL A 443 -4.56 32.03 -0.16
CA VAL A 443 -5.73 31.36 0.42
C VAL A 443 -6.40 30.53 -0.65
N THR A 444 -6.62 29.28 -0.37
CA THR A 444 -7.29 28.34 -1.27
C THR A 444 -8.19 27.39 -0.47
N ASP A 445 -9.29 26.99 -1.05
CA ASP A 445 -10.18 25.97 -0.48
C ASP A 445 -9.82 24.54 -0.96
N SER A 446 -8.86 24.43 -1.86
CA SER A 446 -8.29 23.16 -2.29
C SER A 446 -7.23 22.63 -1.31
N ALA A 447 -7.56 21.58 -0.57
CA ALA A 447 -6.58 20.90 0.27
C ALA A 447 -5.41 20.32 -0.54
N TYR A 448 -5.66 19.91 -1.78
CA TYR A 448 -4.63 19.43 -2.70
C TYR A 448 -3.62 20.54 -3.00
N VAL A 449 -4.09 21.71 -3.44
CA VAL A 449 -3.22 22.84 -3.78
C VAL A 449 -2.47 23.37 -2.57
N ALA A 450 -3.14 23.54 -1.43
CA ALA A 450 -2.48 23.95 -0.20
C ALA A 450 -1.36 22.97 0.21
N GLY A 451 -1.60 21.68 0.08
CA GLY A 451 -0.62 20.63 0.34
C GLY A 451 0.55 20.63 -0.65
N VAL A 452 0.30 20.91 -1.91
CA VAL A 452 1.33 21.03 -2.95
C VAL A 452 2.21 22.25 -2.69
N VAL A 453 1.63 23.42 -2.51
CA VAL A 453 2.36 24.69 -2.25
C VAL A 453 3.21 24.58 -0.98
N SER A 454 2.67 23.97 0.06
CA SER A 454 3.38 23.78 1.33
C SER A 454 4.65 22.93 1.22
N ARG A 455 4.73 22.06 0.22
CA ARG A 455 5.85 21.12 0.01
C ARG A 455 6.67 21.43 -1.26
N ALA A 456 6.31 22.47 -2.00
CA ALA A 456 6.89 22.73 -3.31
C ALA A 456 8.32 23.28 -3.25
N GLU A 457 8.73 23.93 -2.16
CA GLU A 457 10.07 24.51 -2.05
C GLU A 457 11.13 23.42 -2.16
N GLN A 458 11.92 23.50 -3.24
CA GLN A 458 12.96 22.53 -3.62
C GLN A 458 12.50 21.07 -3.67
N ALA A 459 11.22 20.83 -3.83
CA ALA A 459 10.65 19.52 -3.92
C ALA A 459 11.16 18.76 -5.15
N VAL A 460 11.23 17.46 -4.99
CA VAL A 460 11.53 16.54 -6.08
C VAL A 460 10.23 16.06 -6.69
N LEU A 461 10.07 16.28 -7.99
CA LEU A 461 8.88 15.90 -8.75
C LEU A 461 9.06 14.53 -9.38
N LYS A 462 8.06 13.65 -9.20
CA LYS A 462 7.95 12.39 -9.93
C LYS A 462 7.33 12.67 -11.31
N GLU A 463 7.85 12.03 -12.33
CA GLU A 463 7.22 12.02 -13.65
C GLU A 463 5.81 11.41 -13.57
N ILE A 464 4.84 12.09 -14.15
CA ILE A 464 3.44 11.68 -14.16
C ILE A 464 2.91 11.69 -15.60
N ASP A 465 1.93 10.83 -15.89
CA ASP A 465 1.38 10.67 -17.25
C ASP A 465 0.64 11.91 -17.77
N ASN A 466 0.11 12.74 -16.88
CA ASN A 466 -0.52 14.00 -17.25
C ASN A 466 0.52 15.09 -17.46
N GLU A 467 0.91 15.31 -18.70
CA GLU A 467 1.93 16.26 -19.10
C GLU A 467 1.59 17.71 -18.68
N HIS A 468 0.33 18.12 -18.76
CA HIS A 468 -0.09 19.44 -18.35
C HIS A 468 0.07 19.66 -16.84
N LEU A 469 -0.35 18.69 -16.05
CA LEU A 469 -0.15 18.73 -14.60
C LEU A 469 1.34 18.69 -14.24
N PHE A 470 2.15 17.91 -14.94
CA PHE A 470 3.60 17.85 -14.73
C PHE A 470 4.28 19.18 -14.98
N ARG A 471 3.90 19.87 -16.07
CA ARG A 471 4.43 21.22 -16.40
C ARG A 471 4.07 22.27 -15.35
N LEU A 472 2.82 22.25 -14.87
CA LEU A 472 2.36 23.18 -13.84
C LEU A 472 3.07 22.94 -12.51
N LEU A 473 3.22 21.68 -12.09
CA LEU A 473 3.95 21.33 -10.88
C LEU A 473 5.43 21.71 -10.98
N SER A 474 6.08 21.43 -12.10
CA SER A 474 7.47 21.82 -12.36
C SER A 474 7.66 23.34 -12.28
N LYS A 475 6.75 24.08 -12.89
CA LYS A 475 6.77 25.55 -12.90
C LYS A 475 6.55 26.11 -11.49
N LEU A 476 5.60 25.57 -10.75
CA LEU A 476 5.33 25.98 -9.37
C LEU A 476 6.56 25.75 -8.46
N ILE A 477 7.16 24.57 -8.55
CA ILE A 477 8.37 24.23 -7.78
C ILE A 477 9.51 25.20 -8.14
N TYR A 478 9.69 25.50 -9.41
CA TYR A 478 10.68 26.46 -9.87
C TYR A 478 10.43 27.85 -9.30
N LEU A 479 9.21 28.39 -9.43
CA LEU A 479 8.84 29.72 -8.94
C LEU A 479 9.04 29.85 -7.44
N ILE A 480 8.51 28.91 -6.66
CA ILE A 480 8.64 28.93 -5.19
C ILE A 480 10.09 28.77 -4.75
N SER A 481 10.88 27.94 -5.43
CA SER A 481 12.27 27.69 -5.07
C SER A 481 13.19 28.88 -5.37
N HIS A 482 12.84 29.72 -6.38
CA HIS A 482 13.68 30.83 -6.84
C HIS A 482 13.18 32.20 -6.42
N GLN A 483 11.98 32.32 -5.81
CA GLN A 483 11.51 33.61 -5.31
C GLN A 483 12.36 34.11 -4.14
N GLU A 484 12.47 35.41 -3.98
CA GLU A 484 13.25 36.02 -2.91
C GLU A 484 12.46 36.26 -1.62
N HIS A 485 11.14 36.42 -1.75
CA HIS A 485 10.27 36.82 -0.66
C HIS A 485 9.52 35.65 -0.01
N PRO A 486 9.22 35.74 1.29
CA PRO A 486 8.45 34.72 1.98
C PRO A 486 6.98 34.73 1.52
N PHE A 487 6.33 33.60 1.63
CA PHE A 487 4.90 33.45 1.39
C PHE A 487 4.24 32.67 2.53
N TYR A 488 2.93 32.83 2.66
CA TYR A 488 2.11 32.08 3.59
C TYR A 488 0.98 31.41 2.79
N VAL A 489 0.66 30.16 3.10
CA VAL A 489 -0.45 29.43 2.48
C VAL A 489 -1.45 29.01 3.56
N MET A 490 -2.73 29.28 3.30
CA MET A 490 -3.84 28.94 4.15
C MET A 490 -4.86 28.10 3.37
N HIS A 491 -5.23 26.96 3.93
CA HIS A 491 -6.37 26.20 3.46
C HIS A 491 -7.62 26.64 4.23
N VAL A 492 -8.66 27.02 3.52
CA VAL A 492 -9.96 27.38 4.08
C VAL A 492 -11.02 26.37 3.65
N ARG A 493 -12.11 26.30 4.39
CA ARG A 493 -13.27 25.48 3.95
C ARG A 493 -14.03 26.26 2.89
N SER A 494 -14.34 25.61 1.78
CA SER A 494 -15.22 26.18 0.75
C SER A 494 -16.60 26.47 1.32
N HIS A 495 -17.22 27.54 0.81
CA HIS A 495 -18.61 27.92 1.12
C HIS A 495 -18.94 28.08 2.62
N THR A 496 -18.09 28.77 3.36
CA THR A 496 -18.36 29.10 4.77
C THR A 496 -19.13 30.43 4.87
N ASP A 497 -20.17 30.47 5.70
CA ASP A 497 -20.92 31.69 6.01
C ASP A 497 -20.30 32.49 7.17
N LEU A 498 -19.05 32.21 7.52
CA LEU A 498 -18.35 32.92 8.58
C LEU A 498 -18.09 34.39 8.16
N PRO A 499 -18.23 35.37 9.10
CA PRO A 499 -17.87 36.74 8.83
C PRO A 499 -16.34 36.89 8.79
N GLY A 500 -15.85 37.80 7.95
CA GLY A 500 -14.43 38.16 7.90
C GLY A 500 -13.90 38.28 6.49
N GLU A 501 -12.76 38.97 6.36
CA GLU A 501 -12.13 39.23 5.06
C GLU A 501 -11.66 37.98 4.31
N ILE A 502 -11.24 36.96 5.04
CA ILE A 502 -10.82 35.69 4.47
C ILE A 502 -12.01 34.94 3.85
N ALA A 503 -13.14 34.87 4.55
CA ALA A 503 -14.35 34.24 4.02
C ALA A 503 -14.94 35.03 2.85
N GLU A 504 -14.89 36.35 2.92
CA GLU A 504 -15.34 37.22 1.82
C GLU A 504 -14.50 37.03 0.56
N GLY A 505 -13.18 37.03 0.70
CA GLY A 505 -12.29 36.81 -0.43
C GLY A 505 -12.47 35.43 -1.07
N ASN A 506 -12.69 34.38 -0.27
CA ASN A 506 -13.00 33.04 -0.80
C ASN A 506 -14.34 33.04 -1.55
N ARG A 507 -15.38 33.69 -1.03
CA ARG A 507 -16.68 33.84 -1.73
C ARG A 507 -16.55 34.58 -3.04
N GLN A 508 -15.69 35.59 -3.14
CA GLN A 508 -15.41 36.31 -4.39
C GLN A 508 -14.76 35.35 -5.43
N ALA A 509 -13.80 34.53 -5.02
CA ALA A 509 -13.18 33.53 -5.88
C ALA A 509 -14.21 32.49 -6.34
N ASP A 510 -14.99 31.91 -5.41
CA ASP A 510 -16.05 30.94 -5.69
C ASP A 510 -17.08 31.47 -6.71
N SER A 511 -17.51 32.71 -6.53
CA SER A 511 -18.53 33.34 -7.43
C SER A 511 -18.03 33.55 -8.84
N LEU A 512 -16.75 33.87 -9.01
CA LEU A 512 -16.12 34.06 -10.32
C LEU A 512 -15.81 32.72 -11.00
N ALA A 513 -15.49 31.69 -10.25
CA ALA A 513 -15.24 30.33 -10.76
C ALA A 513 -16.55 29.63 -11.20
N ALA A 514 -17.69 30.02 -10.63
CA ALA A 514 -18.96 29.38 -10.91
C ALA A 514 -19.40 29.52 -12.38
N PRO A 515 -20.06 28.51 -12.99
CA PRO A 515 -20.63 28.63 -14.33
C PRO A 515 -21.82 29.61 -14.36
N VAL A 516 -21.93 30.41 -15.41
CA VAL A 516 -22.91 31.51 -15.54
C VAL A 516 -24.39 31.04 -15.57
N GLU A 517 -24.65 29.74 -15.81
CA GLU A 517 -26.00 29.23 -16.06
C GLU A 517 -26.67 28.47 -14.92
N ASN A 518 -26.05 28.32 -13.75
CA ASN A 518 -26.60 27.45 -12.69
C ASN A 518 -26.78 28.13 -11.33
N ALA A 519 -27.65 29.12 -11.27
CA ALA A 519 -28.09 29.71 -9.99
C ALA A 519 -28.85 28.76 -9.05
N ARG A 520 -29.16 27.49 -9.46
CA ARG A 520 -29.81 26.48 -8.64
C ARG A 520 -28.91 25.29 -8.25
N LEU A 521 -27.74 25.12 -8.85
CA LEU A 521 -26.79 24.00 -8.56
C LEU A 521 -25.99 24.20 -7.26
N PRO A 522 -25.63 25.40 -6.80
CA PRO A 522 -24.86 25.58 -5.57
C PRO A 522 -25.56 24.97 -4.36
N ASP A 523 -26.89 24.97 -4.32
CA ASP A 523 -27.65 24.48 -3.17
C ASP A 523 -27.59 22.95 -3.03
N ILE A 524 -27.77 22.19 -4.12
CA ILE A 524 -27.74 20.72 -4.11
C ILE A 524 -26.33 20.19 -3.87
N PHE A 525 -25.34 20.80 -4.49
CA PHE A 525 -23.93 20.39 -4.30
C PHE A 525 -23.44 20.69 -2.89
N GLN A 526 -23.88 21.83 -2.31
CA GLN A 526 -23.59 22.21 -0.94
C GLN A 526 -24.28 21.28 0.06
N GLN A 527 -25.53 20.93 -0.17
CA GLN A 527 -26.26 19.95 0.62
C GLN A 527 -25.56 18.58 0.56
N ALA A 528 -25.07 18.17 -0.60
CA ALA A 528 -24.31 16.94 -0.77
C ALA A 528 -22.97 16.96 0.00
N LYS A 529 -22.25 18.08 -0.02
CA LYS A 529 -21.03 18.28 0.77
C LYS A 529 -21.34 18.18 2.27
N LEU A 530 -22.36 18.85 2.77
CA LEU A 530 -22.78 18.82 4.17
C LEU A 530 -23.19 17.40 4.60
N SER A 531 -23.98 16.71 3.79
CA SER A 531 -24.34 15.31 4.02
C SER A 531 -23.11 14.41 4.06
N HIS A 532 -22.18 14.59 3.13
CA HIS A 532 -20.94 13.81 3.12
C HIS A 532 -20.05 14.11 4.34
N GLN A 533 -19.92 15.35 4.76
CA GLN A 533 -19.18 15.71 5.98
C GLN A 533 -19.77 15.05 7.24
N GLN A 534 -21.07 14.86 7.26
CA GLN A 534 -21.75 14.26 8.40
C GLN A 534 -21.73 12.73 8.39
N TYR A 535 -21.92 12.11 7.23
CA TYR A 535 -22.12 10.65 7.10
C TYR A 535 -20.99 9.94 6.37
N HIS A 536 -20.13 10.64 5.62
CA HIS A 536 -19.06 10.08 4.80
C HIS A 536 -19.53 8.95 3.87
N GLN A 537 -20.70 9.15 3.25
CA GLN A 537 -21.27 8.21 2.29
C GLN A 537 -20.42 8.14 1.01
N ASN A 538 -20.54 7.02 0.30
CA ASN A 538 -19.74 6.77 -0.90
C ASN A 538 -20.26 7.53 -2.15
N VAL A 539 -19.45 7.57 -3.21
CA VAL A 539 -19.77 8.26 -4.48
C VAL A 539 -21.13 7.82 -5.06
N PRO A 540 -21.45 6.51 -5.19
CA PRO A 540 -22.77 6.11 -5.68
C PRO A 540 -23.93 6.56 -4.82
N GLY A 541 -23.74 6.64 -3.50
CA GLY A 541 -24.75 7.15 -2.57
C GLY A 541 -25.05 8.62 -2.79
N LEU A 542 -23.99 9.44 -2.98
CA LEU A 542 -24.16 10.87 -3.30
C LEU A 542 -24.84 11.10 -4.65
N ILE A 543 -24.47 10.33 -5.68
CA ILE A 543 -25.13 10.40 -6.99
C ILE A 543 -26.64 10.13 -6.86
N ARG A 544 -26.98 9.08 -6.11
CA ARG A 544 -28.39 8.69 -5.94
C ARG A 544 -29.19 9.73 -5.16
N GLN A 545 -28.64 10.20 -4.03
CA GLN A 545 -29.37 11.07 -3.11
C GLN A 545 -29.54 12.50 -3.64
N PHE A 546 -28.50 13.01 -4.31
CA PHE A 546 -28.45 14.40 -4.76
C PHE A 546 -28.45 14.55 -6.28
N GLN A 547 -28.63 13.47 -7.05
CA GLN A 547 -28.63 13.44 -8.51
C GLN A 547 -27.36 14.09 -9.14
N LEU A 548 -26.23 13.99 -8.46
CA LEU A 548 -24.95 14.53 -8.92
C LEU A 548 -24.37 13.69 -10.05
N THR A 549 -23.51 14.33 -10.85
CA THR A 549 -22.66 13.60 -11.80
C THR A 549 -21.58 12.81 -11.03
N ARG A 550 -21.00 11.79 -11.70
CA ARG A 550 -19.93 10.98 -11.09
C ARG A 550 -18.71 11.81 -10.71
N SER A 551 -18.36 12.80 -11.51
CA SER A 551 -17.26 13.73 -11.25
C SER A 551 -17.53 14.61 -10.03
N GLN A 552 -18.72 15.18 -9.93
CA GLN A 552 -19.12 16.02 -8.79
C GLN A 552 -19.14 15.24 -7.47
N ALA A 553 -19.77 14.05 -7.46
CA ALA A 553 -19.79 13.20 -6.29
C ALA A 553 -18.39 12.66 -5.94
N GLY A 554 -17.57 12.36 -6.95
CA GLY A 554 -16.17 11.96 -6.79
C GLY A 554 -15.33 13.07 -6.15
N ALA A 555 -15.51 14.32 -6.58
CA ALA A 555 -14.82 15.48 -6.03
C ALA A 555 -15.14 15.68 -4.53
N ILE A 556 -16.42 15.54 -4.14
CA ILE A 556 -16.82 15.65 -2.71
C ILE A 556 -16.08 14.62 -1.85
N VAL A 557 -16.02 13.37 -2.29
CA VAL A 557 -15.36 12.30 -1.53
C VAL A 557 -13.84 12.46 -1.55
N ALA A 558 -13.26 12.86 -2.69
CA ALA A 558 -11.82 13.05 -2.84
C ALA A 558 -11.29 14.25 -2.05
N THR A 559 -12.10 15.28 -1.84
CA THR A 559 -11.73 16.45 -1.03
C THR A 559 -11.95 16.26 0.46
N CYS A 560 -12.56 15.16 0.88
CA CYS A 560 -12.82 14.90 2.29
C CYS A 560 -11.57 14.35 3.00
N PRO A 561 -11.00 15.08 3.99
CA PRO A 561 -9.78 14.64 4.68
C PRO A 561 -9.92 13.28 5.36
N ASN A 562 -11.08 13.03 5.96
CA ASN A 562 -11.35 11.78 6.67
C ASN A 562 -11.50 10.57 5.74
N CYS A 563 -11.89 10.78 4.48
CA CYS A 563 -12.02 9.71 3.50
C CYS A 563 -10.70 9.36 2.80
N GLN A 564 -9.77 10.31 2.71
CA GLN A 564 -8.45 10.08 2.08
C GLN A 564 -7.49 9.28 2.97
N VAL A 565 -7.54 9.49 4.28
CA VAL A 565 -6.63 8.83 5.24
C VAL A 565 -6.87 7.31 5.31
N GLN A 566 -8.01 6.82 4.88
CA GLN A 566 -8.43 5.42 5.02
C GLN A 566 -8.70 4.70 3.68
N ALA A 567 -8.09 5.14 2.60
CA ALA A 567 -8.14 4.42 1.34
C ALA A 567 -7.26 3.16 1.42
N MET A 568 -7.83 2.05 1.89
CA MET A 568 -7.20 0.74 1.75
C MET A 568 -7.45 0.18 0.34
N PRO A 569 -6.48 -0.55 -0.25
CA PRO A 569 -6.70 -1.26 -1.50
C PRO A 569 -7.85 -2.25 -1.35
N SER A 570 -8.76 -2.26 -2.32
CA SER A 570 -9.86 -3.23 -2.35
C SER A 570 -9.29 -4.63 -2.54
N MET A 571 -9.33 -5.45 -1.51
CA MET A 571 -9.04 -6.87 -1.65
C MET A 571 -10.08 -7.53 -2.56
N GLY A 572 -9.59 -8.36 -3.49
CA GLY A 572 -10.43 -9.14 -4.38
C GLY A 572 -11.46 -9.98 -3.62
N MET A 573 -12.69 -10.01 -4.13
CA MET A 573 -13.79 -10.73 -3.51
C MET A 573 -13.54 -12.24 -3.55
N GLY A 574 -13.22 -12.81 -2.39
CA GLY A 574 -13.43 -14.24 -2.15
C GLY A 574 -14.90 -14.61 -2.27
N VAL A 575 -15.18 -15.85 -2.53
CA VAL A 575 -16.51 -16.34 -2.92
C VAL A 575 -17.12 -17.15 -1.82
N ASN A 576 -18.22 -16.60 -1.30
CA ASN A 576 -19.10 -17.29 -0.36
C ASN A 576 -20.48 -17.51 -1.00
N PRO A 577 -21.16 -18.61 -0.65
CA PRO A 577 -22.55 -18.79 -0.99
C PRO A 577 -23.35 -17.61 -0.42
N ARG A 578 -24.14 -16.99 -1.29
CA ARG A 578 -25.07 -15.94 -0.93
C ARG A 578 -26.50 -16.43 -1.05
N GLY A 579 -27.38 -15.91 -0.21
CA GLY A 579 -28.81 -16.10 -0.40
C GLY A 579 -29.26 -15.55 -1.76
N LEU A 580 -30.27 -16.15 -2.33
CA LEU A 580 -30.92 -15.71 -3.58
C LEU A 580 -32.01 -14.67 -3.32
N GLY A 581 -32.47 -14.58 -2.09
CA GLY A 581 -33.42 -13.59 -1.58
C GLY A 581 -33.03 -13.04 -0.23
N SER A 582 -33.67 -11.96 0.17
CA SER A 582 -33.48 -11.38 1.50
C SER A 582 -33.95 -12.34 2.60
N CYS A 583 -33.28 -12.33 3.73
CA CYS A 583 -33.55 -13.23 4.85
C CYS A 583 -33.39 -14.74 4.53
N GLU A 584 -32.65 -15.10 3.50
CA GLU A 584 -32.31 -16.50 3.26
C GLU A 584 -31.08 -16.92 4.04
N VAL A 585 -29.95 -16.26 3.81
CA VAL A 585 -28.68 -16.60 4.45
C VAL A 585 -28.05 -15.34 5.06
N TRP A 586 -27.85 -15.36 6.35
CA TRP A 586 -27.07 -14.36 7.05
C TRP A 586 -25.69 -14.88 7.43
N GLN A 587 -24.74 -13.98 7.50
CA GLN A 587 -23.46 -14.26 8.16
C GLN A 587 -23.34 -13.39 9.40
N THR A 588 -22.91 -13.98 10.50
CA THR A 588 -22.77 -13.31 11.79
C THR A 588 -21.40 -13.59 12.38
N ASP A 589 -20.74 -12.52 12.85
CA ASP A 589 -19.40 -12.60 13.44
C ASP A 589 -19.16 -11.43 14.41
N ILE A 590 -18.09 -11.51 15.20
CA ILE A 590 -17.74 -10.54 16.22
C ILE A 590 -16.47 -9.81 15.82
N MET A 591 -16.53 -8.48 15.82
CA MET A 591 -15.33 -7.65 15.61
C MET A 591 -14.97 -6.86 16.86
N HIS A 592 -13.71 -6.52 16.99
CA HIS A 592 -13.21 -5.70 18.09
C HIS A 592 -13.02 -4.25 17.63
N ILE A 593 -13.57 -3.32 18.43
CA ILE A 593 -13.38 -1.88 18.28
C ILE A 593 -12.84 -1.30 19.60
N PRO A 594 -11.52 -1.24 19.77
CA PRO A 594 -10.90 -0.83 21.03
C PRO A 594 -11.35 0.54 21.56
N SER A 595 -11.66 1.46 20.64
CA SER A 595 -12.13 2.82 20.98
C SER A 595 -13.49 2.85 21.70
N PHE A 596 -14.23 1.74 21.74
CA PHE A 596 -15.49 1.61 22.46
C PHE A 596 -15.32 1.22 23.95
N GLY A 597 -14.09 1.07 24.42
CA GLY A 597 -13.79 0.77 25.81
C GLY A 597 -14.39 -0.56 26.28
N ARG A 598 -15.27 -0.53 27.29
CA ARG A 598 -15.93 -1.75 27.80
C ARG A 598 -16.82 -2.44 26.76
N LEU A 599 -17.38 -1.68 25.82
CA LEU A 599 -18.28 -2.19 24.77
C LEU A 599 -17.53 -2.51 23.46
N LYS A 600 -16.28 -2.87 23.55
CA LYS A 600 -15.41 -3.13 22.40
C LYS A 600 -15.78 -4.32 21.51
N TYR A 601 -16.61 -5.23 22.00
CA TYR A 601 -17.07 -6.41 21.26
C TYR A 601 -18.32 -6.04 20.46
N VAL A 602 -18.16 -5.86 19.18
CA VAL A 602 -19.24 -5.50 18.27
C VAL A 602 -19.65 -6.74 17.49
N HIS A 603 -20.86 -7.20 17.75
CA HIS A 603 -21.49 -8.28 16.99
C HIS A 603 -22.12 -7.68 15.74
N ALA A 604 -21.92 -8.29 14.60
CA ALA A 604 -22.47 -7.86 13.33
C ALA A 604 -23.09 -9.02 12.56
N SER A 605 -24.30 -8.80 12.04
CA SER A 605 -24.99 -9.70 11.13
C SER A 605 -25.24 -9.02 9.80
N ILE A 606 -24.99 -9.72 8.71
CA ILE A 606 -25.23 -9.23 7.36
C ILE A 606 -26.12 -10.20 6.58
N ASP A 607 -27.13 -9.64 5.93
CA ASP A 607 -27.88 -10.37 4.91
C ASP A 607 -27.05 -10.49 3.63
N THR A 608 -26.73 -11.71 3.24
CA THR A 608 -25.77 -11.95 2.15
C THR A 608 -26.33 -11.61 0.76
N HIS A 609 -27.63 -11.50 0.61
CA HIS A 609 -28.29 -11.09 -0.63
C HIS A 609 -28.34 -9.56 -0.76
N SER A 610 -28.95 -8.89 0.21
CA SER A 610 -29.17 -7.45 0.16
C SER A 610 -27.92 -6.64 0.55
N GLY A 611 -27.08 -7.22 1.40
CA GLY A 611 -25.97 -6.51 2.03
C GLY A 611 -26.38 -5.61 3.20
N ALA A 612 -27.62 -5.72 3.69
CA ALA A 612 -28.07 -5.01 4.87
C ALA A 612 -27.38 -5.54 6.13
N VAL A 613 -26.87 -4.64 6.95
CA VAL A 613 -26.06 -4.95 8.14
C VAL A 613 -26.77 -4.46 9.40
N TYR A 614 -26.75 -5.28 10.42
CA TYR A 614 -27.07 -4.88 11.78
C TYR A 614 -25.86 -5.14 12.68
N ALA A 615 -25.50 -4.17 13.52
CA ALA A 615 -24.37 -4.30 14.46
C ALA A 615 -24.75 -3.75 15.83
N SER A 616 -24.30 -4.40 16.88
CA SER A 616 -24.52 -3.98 18.26
C SER A 616 -23.27 -4.19 19.12
N ALA A 617 -23.03 -3.22 20.04
CA ALA A 617 -21.85 -3.23 20.91
C ALA A 617 -22.17 -3.88 22.26
N HIS A 618 -21.31 -4.79 22.68
CA HIS A 618 -21.46 -5.55 23.91
C HIS A 618 -20.16 -5.56 24.75
N ALA A 619 -20.32 -5.91 26.05
CA ALA A 619 -19.17 -5.99 26.96
C ALA A 619 -18.39 -7.32 26.85
N GLY A 620 -18.85 -8.23 26.01
CA GLY A 620 -18.20 -9.53 25.80
C GLY A 620 -18.70 -10.25 24.55
N GLU A 621 -18.10 -11.39 24.29
CA GLU A 621 -18.38 -12.28 23.18
C GLU A 621 -19.02 -13.62 23.58
N LYS A 622 -19.62 -13.69 24.77
CA LYS A 622 -20.32 -14.89 25.25
C LYS A 622 -21.65 -15.09 24.53
N THR A 623 -22.18 -16.32 24.60
CA THR A 623 -23.47 -16.74 24.02
C THR A 623 -24.64 -15.79 24.33
N GLU A 624 -24.71 -15.26 25.57
CA GLU A 624 -25.77 -14.33 25.95
C GLU A 624 -25.72 -13.00 25.18
N HIS A 625 -24.49 -12.52 24.81
CA HIS A 625 -24.35 -11.34 23.99
C HIS A 625 -24.74 -11.61 22.54
N ALA A 626 -24.39 -12.78 22.00
CA ALA A 626 -24.78 -13.21 20.68
C ALA A 626 -26.31 -13.34 20.54
N LYS A 627 -26.98 -13.92 21.54
CA LYS A 627 -28.44 -13.99 21.58
C LYS A 627 -29.10 -12.61 21.61
N LYS A 628 -28.61 -11.70 22.47
CA LYS A 628 -29.10 -10.31 22.53
C LYS A 628 -28.95 -9.60 21.19
N HIS A 629 -27.80 -9.75 20.58
CA HIS A 629 -27.52 -9.19 19.25
C HIS A 629 -28.53 -9.72 18.20
N LEU A 630 -28.73 -11.04 18.15
CA LEU A 630 -29.65 -11.63 17.16
C LEU A 630 -31.10 -11.22 17.35
N VAL A 631 -31.59 -11.11 18.60
CA VAL A 631 -32.96 -10.60 18.86
C VAL A 631 -33.10 -9.19 18.31
N GLN A 632 -32.13 -8.31 18.53
CA GLN A 632 -32.14 -6.96 17.99
C GLN A 632 -32.08 -6.95 16.47
N ALA A 633 -31.18 -7.78 15.88
CA ALA A 633 -31.06 -7.90 14.44
C ALA A 633 -32.35 -8.42 13.78
N PHE A 634 -33.02 -9.42 14.39
CA PHE A 634 -34.32 -9.95 13.92
C PHE A 634 -35.41 -8.89 13.96
N SER A 635 -35.41 -8.02 14.97
CA SER A 635 -36.39 -6.95 15.08
C SER A 635 -36.26 -5.88 14.01
N VAL A 636 -35.07 -5.70 13.44
CA VAL A 636 -34.76 -4.67 12.44
C VAL A 636 -34.79 -5.20 11.02
N LEU A 637 -34.18 -6.38 10.78
CA LEU A 637 -33.99 -6.94 9.44
C LEU A 637 -34.90 -8.14 9.14
N GLY A 638 -35.69 -8.63 10.11
CA GLY A 638 -36.47 -9.86 9.98
C GLY A 638 -35.67 -11.11 10.37
N ILE A 639 -36.29 -12.28 10.26
CA ILE A 639 -35.70 -13.56 10.68
C ILE A 639 -35.18 -14.29 9.46
N PRO A 640 -33.89 -14.66 9.42
CA PRO A 640 -33.31 -15.41 8.29
C PRO A 640 -33.69 -16.89 8.37
N LYS A 641 -33.64 -17.60 7.24
CA LYS A 641 -33.80 -19.06 7.20
C LYS A 641 -32.53 -19.76 7.73
N GLU A 642 -31.38 -19.22 7.41
CA GLU A 642 -30.07 -19.76 7.79
C GLU A 642 -29.14 -18.68 8.32
N ILE A 643 -28.41 -18.99 9.39
CA ILE A 643 -27.32 -18.19 9.91
C ILE A 643 -26.03 -18.97 9.84
N LYS A 644 -25.01 -18.37 9.22
CA LYS A 644 -23.66 -18.91 9.17
C LYS A 644 -22.75 -18.14 10.11
N THR A 645 -22.05 -18.85 11.01
CA THR A 645 -21.09 -18.27 11.95
C THR A 645 -19.72 -18.95 11.84
N ASP A 646 -18.73 -18.43 12.53
CA ASP A 646 -17.51 -19.15 12.82
C ASP A 646 -17.77 -20.28 13.83
N ASN A 647 -16.69 -21.02 14.17
CA ASN A 647 -16.76 -22.08 15.19
C ASN A 647 -16.43 -21.58 16.60
N GLY A 648 -16.61 -20.29 16.86
CA GLY A 648 -16.36 -19.69 18.16
C GLY A 648 -17.24 -20.25 19.27
N PRO A 649 -16.76 -20.24 20.53
CA PRO A 649 -17.50 -20.80 21.69
C PRO A 649 -18.87 -20.16 21.90
N ALA A 650 -19.06 -18.92 21.46
CA ALA A 650 -20.33 -18.21 21.54
C ALA A 650 -21.42 -18.91 20.73
N TYR A 651 -21.08 -19.43 19.57
CA TYR A 651 -21.99 -19.99 18.57
C TYR A 651 -22.11 -21.52 18.61
N THR A 652 -21.13 -22.22 19.18
CA THR A 652 -21.13 -23.69 19.30
C THR A 652 -21.79 -24.20 20.59
N SER A 653 -22.16 -23.32 21.49
CA SER A 653 -22.79 -23.68 22.75
C SER A 653 -24.20 -24.26 22.57
N LYS A 654 -24.57 -25.25 23.40
CA LYS A 654 -25.91 -25.83 23.40
C LYS A 654 -27.02 -24.77 23.51
N GLY A 655 -26.82 -23.79 24.41
CA GLY A 655 -27.79 -22.71 24.60
C GLY A 655 -27.98 -21.80 23.36
N PHE A 656 -26.93 -21.63 22.54
CA PHE A 656 -27.07 -20.91 21.27
C PHE A 656 -27.88 -21.72 20.25
N LEU A 657 -27.58 -23.01 20.13
CA LEU A 657 -28.29 -23.91 19.20
C LEU A 657 -29.77 -24.01 19.53
N GLU A 658 -30.13 -24.16 20.82
CA GLU A 658 -31.50 -24.17 21.27
C GLU A 658 -32.21 -22.84 20.96
N PHE A 659 -31.53 -21.72 21.14
CA PHE A 659 -32.06 -20.40 20.80
C PHE A 659 -32.39 -20.27 19.33
N VAL A 660 -31.46 -20.59 18.41
CA VAL A 660 -31.73 -20.43 16.96
C VAL A 660 -32.81 -21.40 16.48
N GLN A 661 -32.90 -22.60 17.07
CA GLN A 661 -34.00 -23.56 16.82
C GLN A 661 -35.38 -22.99 17.24
N GLN A 662 -35.46 -22.29 18.37
CA GLN A 662 -36.72 -21.67 18.84
C GLN A 662 -37.24 -20.62 17.85
N TRP A 663 -36.31 -19.95 17.13
CA TRP A 663 -36.64 -18.98 16.08
C TRP A 663 -36.84 -19.58 14.71
N GLY A 664 -36.74 -20.91 14.57
CA GLY A 664 -36.85 -21.62 13.29
C GLY A 664 -35.70 -21.36 12.32
N VAL A 665 -34.54 -20.99 12.83
CA VAL A 665 -33.35 -20.65 12.04
C VAL A 665 -32.40 -21.82 11.97
N GLU A 666 -31.96 -22.19 10.76
CA GLU A 666 -30.90 -23.18 10.57
C GLU A 666 -29.53 -22.57 10.87
N HIS A 667 -28.74 -23.23 11.70
CA HIS A 667 -27.40 -22.78 12.03
C HIS A 667 -26.36 -23.62 11.33
N LYS A 668 -25.45 -22.95 10.60
CA LYS A 668 -24.29 -23.56 9.96
C LYS A 668 -23.00 -22.92 10.43
N THR A 669 -22.02 -23.72 10.76
CA THR A 669 -20.67 -23.24 11.09
C THR A 669 -19.77 -23.29 9.88
N GLY A 670 -18.80 -22.40 9.81
CA GLY A 670 -17.75 -22.42 8.78
C GLY A 670 -16.83 -23.63 8.94
N ILE A 671 -16.19 -24.03 7.85
CA ILE A 671 -15.13 -25.05 7.90
C ILE A 671 -13.91 -24.46 8.61
N HIS A 672 -13.36 -25.19 9.59
CA HIS A 672 -12.15 -24.77 10.30
C HIS A 672 -11.04 -24.41 9.30
N HIS A 673 -10.39 -23.27 9.50
CA HIS A 673 -9.29 -22.76 8.68
C HIS A 673 -9.63 -22.47 7.19
N SER A 674 -10.91 -22.28 6.86
CA SER A 674 -11.28 -21.76 5.53
C SER A 674 -11.40 -20.24 5.57
N PRO A 675 -10.42 -19.47 5.03
CA PRO A 675 -10.43 -18.01 5.08
C PRO A 675 -11.61 -17.39 4.30
N THR A 676 -12.24 -18.16 3.43
CA THR A 676 -13.35 -17.69 2.59
C THR A 676 -14.74 -17.96 3.19
N GLY A 677 -14.80 -18.67 4.32
CA GLY A 677 -16.08 -19.13 4.89
C GLY A 677 -16.99 -17.99 5.35
N GLN A 678 -16.47 -16.85 5.76
CA GLN A 678 -17.15 -15.69 6.35
C GLN A 678 -16.85 -14.36 5.62
N ALA A 679 -16.33 -14.40 4.39
CA ALA A 679 -15.83 -13.23 3.69
C ALA A 679 -16.88 -12.10 3.52
N VAL A 680 -18.17 -12.37 3.55
CA VAL A 680 -19.21 -11.35 3.42
C VAL A 680 -19.33 -10.51 4.71
N VAL A 681 -19.33 -11.16 5.88
CA VAL A 681 -19.36 -10.44 7.17
C VAL A 681 -18.03 -9.78 7.49
N GLU A 682 -16.90 -10.38 7.15
CA GLU A 682 -15.58 -9.77 7.29
C GLU A 682 -15.48 -8.47 6.50
N ARG A 683 -16.00 -8.45 5.27
CA ARG A 683 -16.09 -7.25 4.47
C ARG A 683 -17.04 -6.20 5.07
N ALA A 684 -18.16 -6.62 5.65
CA ALA A 684 -19.06 -5.73 6.38
C ALA A 684 -18.35 -5.10 7.59
N HIS A 685 -17.52 -5.88 8.30
CA HIS A 685 -16.66 -5.38 9.38
C HIS A 685 -15.70 -4.30 8.89
N GLN A 686 -15.04 -4.51 7.76
CA GLN A 686 -14.14 -3.51 7.17
C GLN A 686 -14.89 -2.22 6.81
N ILE A 687 -16.05 -2.35 6.16
CA ILE A 687 -16.87 -1.19 5.79
C ILE A 687 -17.31 -0.41 7.03
N LEU A 688 -17.82 -1.10 8.06
CA LEU A 688 -18.24 -0.47 9.31
C LEU A 688 -17.08 0.22 10.02
N LYS A 689 -15.90 -0.43 10.11
CA LYS A 689 -14.68 0.17 10.68
C LYS A 689 -14.25 1.42 9.92
N GLN A 690 -14.29 1.38 8.59
CA GLN A 690 -13.96 2.53 7.75
C GLN A 690 -14.95 3.69 7.97
N VAL A 691 -16.25 3.41 8.00
CA VAL A 691 -17.28 4.44 8.23
C VAL A 691 -17.14 5.04 9.62
N LEU A 692 -16.94 4.21 10.65
CA LEU A 692 -16.70 4.68 12.02
C LEU A 692 -15.43 5.54 12.11
N GLY A 693 -14.36 5.13 11.46
CA GLY A 693 -13.12 5.89 11.43
C GLY A 693 -13.28 7.25 10.73
N ARG A 694 -13.96 7.28 9.57
CA ARG A 694 -14.25 8.52 8.83
C ARG A 694 -15.16 9.47 9.62
N GLN A 695 -16.08 8.93 10.39
CA GLN A 695 -17.01 9.71 11.23
C GLN A 695 -16.42 10.08 12.59
N SER A 696 -15.21 9.66 12.94
CA SER A 696 -14.63 9.81 14.28
C SER A 696 -14.61 11.26 14.77
N SER A 697 -14.31 12.22 13.90
CA SER A 697 -14.28 13.65 14.22
C SER A 697 -15.66 14.24 14.53
N THR A 698 -16.71 13.74 13.90
CA THR A 698 -18.07 14.23 14.06
C THR A 698 -18.86 13.50 15.13
N THR A 699 -18.32 12.43 15.70
CA THR A 699 -18.99 11.54 16.67
C THR A 699 -18.35 11.50 18.05
N VAL A 700 -17.46 12.45 18.34
CA VAL A 700 -16.72 12.49 19.62
C VAL A 700 -17.64 12.41 20.85
N TRP A 701 -18.80 13.07 20.78
CA TRP A 701 -19.77 13.16 21.88
C TRP A 701 -20.79 12.01 21.91
N MET A 702 -20.74 11.10 20.96
CA MET A 702 -21.69 10.00 20.84
C MET A 702 -21.25 8.77 21.63
N SER A 703 -22.22 8.08 22.21
CA SER A 703 -21.99 6.75 22.79
C SER A 703 -21.62 5.71 21.72
N PRO A 704 -21.01 4.59 22.08
CA PRO A 704 -20.71 3.50 21.13
C PRO A 704 -21.93 3.03 20.33
N HIS A 705 -23.11 2.98 20.98
CA HIS A 705 -24.36 2.61 20.33
C HIS A 705 -24.77 3.63 19.27
N GLU A 706 -24.76 4.92 19.60
CA GLU A 706 -25.10 5.99 18.65
C GLU A 706 -24.11 6.04 17.48
N LYS A 707 -22.80 5.84 17.73
CA LYS A 707 -21.79 5.73 16.67
C LYS A 707 -22.10 4.58 15.70
N LEU A 708 -22.48 3.42 16.23
CA LEU A 708 -22.89 2.28 15.41
C LEU A 708 -24.17 2.56 14.64
N CYS A 709 -25.18 3.16 15.26
CA CYS A 709 -26.41 3.54 14.57
C CYS A 709 -26.14 4.48 13.41
N LYS A 710 -25.28 5.49 13.60
CA LYS A 710 -24.89 6.42 12.53
C LYS A 710 -24.14 5.71 11.41
N ALA A 711 -23.21 4.81 11.75
CA ALA A 711 -22.46 4.03 10.77
C ALA A 711 -23.35 3.05 9.99
N MET A 712 -24.28 2.38 10.67
CA MET A 712 -25.28 1.52 10.04
C MET A 712 -26.24 2.30 9.14
N PHE A 713 -26.67 3.49 9.56
CA PHE A 713 -27.47 4.36 8.71
C PHE A 713 -26.76 4.70 7.42
N THR A 714 -25.48 5.11 7.50
CA THR A 714 -24.68 5.39 6.32
C THR A 714 -24.53 4.17 5.42
N THR A 715 -24.23 3.01 5.99
CA THR A 715 -23.99 1.77 5.23
C THR A 715 -25.28 1.24 4.58
N ASN A 716 -26.40 1.23 5.30
CA ASN A 716 -27.64 0.60 4.85
C ASN A 716 -28.51 1.49 3.98
N PHE A 717 -28.54 2.81 4.25
CA PHE A 717 -29.49 3.73 3.62
C PHE A 717 -28.86 4.68 2.61
N LEU A 718 -27.61 5.04 2.81
CA LEU A 718 -26.93 6.05 1.98
C LEU A 718 -25.98 5.42 0.96
N ASN A 719 -25.15 4.48 1.37
CA ASN A 719 -24.17 3.87 0.49
C ASN A 719 -24.80 2.95 -0.56
N CYS A 720 -24.32 3.05 -1.79
CA CYS A 720 -24.70 2.22 -2.92
C CYS A 720 -23.45 1.61 -3.58
N SER A 721 -23.61 0.63 -4.48
CA SER A 721 -22.57 0.18 -5.37
C SER A 721 -22.75 0.75 -6.78
N PHE A 722 -21.71 0.78 -7.58
CA PHE A 722 -21.82 1.20 -8.99
C PHE A 722 -22.67 0.21 -9.82
N GLU A 723 -22.67 -1.06 -9.43
CA GLU A 723 -23.46 -2.12 -10.09
C GLU A 723 -24.95 -2.03 -9.71
N ASN A 724 -25.24 -1.59 -8.49
CA ASN A 724 -26.59 -1.49 -7.97
C ASN A 724 -26.80 -0.18 -7.20
N ARG A 725 -27.56 0.74 -7.81
CA ARG A 725 -27.85 2.06 -7.27
C ARG A 725 -28.85 2.08 -6.10
N SER A 726 -29.42 0.92 -5.74
CA SER A 726 -30.31 0.80 -4.59
C SER A 726 -29.51 0.52 -3.33
N PRO A 727 -29.74 1.26 -2.22
CA PRO A 727 -29.11 0.96 -0.93
C PRO A 727 -29.45 -0.43 -0.42
N PRO A 728 -28.62 -1.01 0.46
CA PRO A 728 -28.87 -2.33 1.04
C PRO A 728 -30.28 -2.49 1.64
N VAL A 729 -30.77 -1.51 2.37
CA VAL A 729 -32.11 -1.57 3.01
C VAL A 729 -33.23 -1.61 1.99
N VAL A 730 -33.13 -0.86 0.88
CA VAL A 730 -34.13 -0.87 -0.18
C VAL A 730 -34.17 -2.24 -0.85
N ARG A 731 -33.02 -2.85 -1.10
CA ARG A 731 -32.94 -4.23 -1.64
C ARG A 731 -33.50 -5.26 -0.67
N HIS A 732 -33.27 -5.04 0.64
CA HIS A 732 -33.74 -5.96 1.68
C HIS A 732 -35.26 -6.02 1.76
N PHE A 733 -35.95 -4.90 1.75
CA PHE A 733 -37.39 -4.83 1.92
C PHE A 733 -38.22 -4.83 0.61
N ASN A 734 -37.64 -4.41 -0.53
CA ASN A 734 -38.35 -4.43 -1.82
C ASN A 734 -38.34 -5.80 -2.51
N SER A 735 -37.63 -6.78 -2.01
CA SER A 735 -37.72 -8.17 -2.51
C SER A 735 -39.02 -8.86 -2.14
N GLY A 736 -39.93 -8.18 -1.41
CA GLY A 736 -41.21 -8.69 -0.94
C GLY A 736 -42.30 -8.95 -1.99
N ASN A 737 -42.12 -8.56 -3.27
CA ASN A 737 -43.10 -8.85 -4.33
C ASN A 737 -42.81 -10.14 -5.12
N GLN A 738 -41.78 -10.88 -4.75
CA GLN A 738 -41.40 -12.16 -5.37
C GLN A 738 -41.54 -13.33 -4.40
N PHE A 739 -42.57 -13.38 -3.59
CA PHE A 739 -42.96 -14.61 -2.88
C PHE A 739 -43.56 -15.70 -3.77
N LYS A 740 -43.30 -15.66 -5.07
CA LYS A 740 -43.28 -16.86 -5.91
C LYS A 740 -41.87 -17.32 -5.96
N LEU A 741 -41.45 -18.17 -5.05
CA LEU A 741 -40.26 -19.00 -5.15
C LEU A 741 -40.29 -19.70 -6.51
N SER A 742 -39.70 -19.12 -7.52
CA SER A 742 -39.35 -19.79 -8.74
C SER A 742 -38.40 -20.91 -8.32
N GLN A 743 -38.74 -22.15 -8.57
CA GLN A 743 -37.87 -23.29 -8.26
C GLN A 743 -36.50 -23.17 -8.94
N ARG A 744 -36.37 -22.24 -9.88
CA ARG A 744 -35.17 -21.97 -10.68
C ARG A 744 -34.92 -20.46 -10.81
N PRO A 745 -34.30 -19.82 -9.79
CA PRO A 745 -34.07 -18.37 -9.81
C PRO A 745 -33.10 -17.97 -10.93
N PRO A 746 -33.31 -16.79 -11.56
CA PRO A 746 -32.40 -16.29 -12.57
C PRO A 746 -31.08 -15.81 -11.94
N VAL A 747 -29.96 -16.14 -12.58
CA VAL A 747 -28.63 -15.80 -12.17
C VAL A 747 -27.79 -15.25 -13.33
N MET A 748 -26.88 -14.36 -13.00
CA MET A 748 -25.81 -13.90 -13.90
C MET A 748 -24.57 -14.73 -13.66
N ILE A 749 -23.88 -15.11 -14.71
CA ILE A 749 -22.65 -15.86 -14.62
C ILE A 749 -21.48 -15.07 -15.20
N ARG A 750 -20.30 -15.27 -14.65
CA ARG A 750 -19.08 -14.78 -15.24
C ARG A 750 -18.44 -15.90 -16.06
N ASP A 751 -18.32 -15.68 -17.34
CA ASP A 751 -17.69 -16.63 -18.24
C ASP A 751 -16.21 -16.79 -17.92
N PRO A 752 -15.69 -18.00 -17.69
CA PRO A 752 -14.30 -18.23 -17.35
C PRO A 752 -13.31 -17.94 -18.49
N GLU A 753 -13.75 -17.95 -19.74
CA GLU A 753 -12.90 -17.73 -20.91
C GLU A 753 -12.83 -16.25 -21.29
N THR A 754 -13.99 -15.58 -21.33
CA THR A 754 -14.10 -14.18 -21.77
C THR A 754 -14.11 -13.18 -20.63
N TRP A 755 -14.28 -13.64 -19.36
CA TRP A 755 -14.46 -12.81 -18.18
C TRP A 755 -15.67 -11.86 -18.23
N GLU A 756 -16.50 -11.98 -19.24
CA GLU A 756 -17.74 -11.22 -19.38
C GLU A 756 -18.85 -11.78 -18.50
N THR A 757 -19.80 -10.90 -18.12
CA THR A 757 -20.98 -11.33 -17.38
C THR A 757 -22.09 -11.65 -18.36
N LYS A 758 -22.53 -12.91 -18.38
CA LYS A 758 -23.59 -13.43 -19.26
C LYS A 758 -24.84 -13.80 -18.44
N GLY A 759 -25.99 -13.78 -19.07
CA GLY A 759 -27.28 -14.10 -18.44
C GLY A 759 -28.35 -13.04 -18.65
N PRO A 760 -29.52 -13.12 -18.00
CA PRO A 760 -29.80 -14.06 -16.90
C PRO A 760 -30.06 -15.49 -17.36
N TYR A 761 -29.56 -16.47 -16.62
CA TYR A 761 -29.81 -17.91 -16.83
C TYR A 761 -30.50 -18.50 -15.61
N GLU A 762 -31.25 -19.58 -15.77
CA GLU A 762 -31.88 -20.27 -14.66
C GLU A 762 -30.85 -21.09 -13.84
N LEU A 763 -30.86 -20.93 -12.51
CA LEU A 763 -30.10 -21.80 -11.64
C LEU A 763 -30.85 -23.12 -11.41
N VAL A 764 -30.24 -24.20 -11.89
CA VAL A 764 -30.85 -25.54 -11.79
C VAL A 764 -30.61 -26.17 -10.43
N THR A 765 -29.35 -26.18 -10.00
CA THR A 765 -28.94 -26.68 -8.67
C THR A 765 -27.54 -26.18 -8.33
N TRP A 766 -27.16 -26.32 -7.06
CA TRP A 766 -25.81 -26.03 -6.59
C TRP A 766 -25.36 -27.00 -5.49
N GLY A 767 -24.06 -27.17 -5.35
CA GLY A 767 -23.46 -27.96 -4.30
C GLY A 767 -21.96 -28.09 -4.49
N ARG A 768 -21.26 -28.40 -3.41
CA ARG A 768 -19.79 -28.60 -3.37
C ARG A 768 -18.96 -27.50 -4.07
N GLY A 769 -19.40 -26.24 -3.98
CA GLY A 769 -18.69 -25.10 -4.56
C GLY A 769 -18.96 -24.84 -6.05
N TYR A 770 -19.91 -25.56 -6.67
CA TYR A 770 -20.35 -25.37 -8.06
C TYR A 770 -21.84 -25.10 -8.15
N ALA A 771 -22.24 -24.35 -9.16
CA ALA A 771 -23.61 -24.11 -9.54
C ALA A 771 -23.86 -24.66 -10.97
N CYS A 772 -24.96 -25.36 -11.16
CA CYS A 772 -25.43 -25.77 -12.46
C CYS A 772 -26.43 -24.73 -12.97
N VAL A 773 -26.16 -24.11 -14.12
CA VAL A 773 -27.03 -23.12 -14.76
C VAL A 773 -27.51 -23.63 -16.10
N ALA A 774 -28.77 -23.37 -16.44
CA ALA A 774 -29.31 -23.70 -17.76
C ALA A 774 -28.93 -22.60 -18.74
N THR A 775 -27.98 -22.88 -19.63
CA THR A 775 -27.62 -21.98 -20.75
C THR A 775 -28.27 -22.40 -22.05
N PRO A 776 -28.34 -21.54 -23.08
CA PRO A 776 -28.87 -21.93 -24.40
C PRO A 776 -28.15 -23.12 -25.05
N SER A 777 -26.86 -23.32 -24.64
CA SER A 777 -26.05 -24.46 -25.11
C SER A 777 -26.17 -25.74 -24.26
N GLY A 778 -27.02 -25.73 -23.21
CA GLY A 778 -27.22 -26.82 -22.27
C GLY A 778 -26.80 -26.47 -20.82
N PRO A 779 -26.95 -27.43 -19.89
CA PRO A 779 -26.59 -27.21 -18.50
C PRO A 779 -25.08 -27.07 -18.35
N TRP A 780 -24.65 -26.00 -17.65
CA TRP A 780 -23.25 -25.67 -17.44
C TRP A 780 -22.91 -25.59 -15.96
N TRP A 781 -21.88 -26.33 -15.55
CA TRP A 781 -21.38 -26.33 -14.19
C TRP A 781 -20.29 -25.29 -14.03
N ILE A 782 -20.56 -24.28 -13.24
CA ILE A 782 -19.67 -23.11 -13.00
C ILE A 782 -19.32 -23.04 -11.54
N PRO A 783 -18.06 -22.66 -11.17
CA PRO A 783 -17.74 -22.37 -9.80
C PRO A 783 -18.72 -21.36 -9.20
N GLN A 784 -19.28 -21.65 -8.04
CA GLN A 784 -20.29 -20.84 -7.36
C GLN A 784 -19.87 -19.37 -7.21
N LYS A 785 -18.57 -19.16 -7.17
CA LYS A 785 -17.96 -17.81 -7.12
C LYS A 785 -18.23 -16.92 -8.33
N TRP A 786 -18.54 -17.47 -9.46
CA TRP A 786 -18.82 -16.76 -10.69
C TRP A 786 -20.30 -16.59 -10.98
N VAL A 787 -21.15 -17.02 -10.06
CA VAL A 787 -22.61 -16.93 -10.16
C VAL A 787 -23.11 -15.85 -9.21
N LYS A 788 -23.88 -14.90 -9.73
CA LYS A 788 -24.52 -13.82 -8.97
C LYS A 788 -26.04 -13.88 -9.21
N PRO A 789 -26.88 -13.59 -8.20
CA PRO A 789 -28.32 -13.42 -8.42
C PRO A 789 -28.57 -12.31 -9.46
N PHE A 790 -29.50 -12.54 -10.35
CA PHE A 790 -29.96 -11.50 -11.26
C PHE A 790 -30.93 -10.59 -10.52
N VAL A 791 -30.58 -9.30 -10.43
CA VAL A 791 -31.48 -8.28 -9.90
C VAL A 791 -31.99 -7.47 -11.09
N PRO A 792 -33.28 -7.55 -11.44
CA PRO A 792 -33.84 -6.76 -12.53
C PRO A 792 -33.67 -5.26 -12.22
N LYS A 793 -33.24 -4.49 -13.20
CA LYS A 793 -33.25 -3.02 -13.11
C LYS A 793 -34.72 -2.63 -12.98
N ASN A 794 -35.07 -1.87 -11.94
CA ASN A 794 -36.42 -1.30 -11.83
C ASN A 794 -36.77 -0.59 -13.14
N PRO A 795 -37.96 -0.80 -13.71
CA PRO A 795 -38.42 0.03 -14.82
C PRO A 795 -38.44 1.48 -14.35
N ALA A 796 -38.03 2.40 -15.21
CA ALA A 796 -38.19 3.83 -14.97
C ALA A 796 -39.64 4.12 -14.53
N PRO A 797 -39.89 5.09 -13.60
CA PRO A 797 -41.22 5.42 -13.20
C PRO A 797 -42.02 5.77 -14.45
N ALA A 798 -43.16 5.09 -14.62
CA ALA A 798 -44.05 5.37 -15.73
C ALA A 798 -44.40 6.87 -15.70
N GLU A 799 -44.18 7.55 -16.80
CA GLU A 799 -44.64 8.93 -16.99
C GLU A 799 -46.14 9.00 -16.66
N GLY A 800 -46.47 9.84 -15.71
CA GLY A 800 -47.84 10.00 -15.24
C GLY A 800 -48.76 10.34 -16.41
N ILE A 801 -49.74 9.49 -16.61
CA ILE A 801 -50.91 9.76 -17.44
C ILE A 801 -51.53 11.03 -16.92
N ARG A 802 -51.42 12.13 -17.65
CA ARG A 802 -52.26 13.33 -17.45
C ARG A 802 -53.69 12.91 -17.80
N GLY A 803 -54.47 12.63 -16.78
CA GLY A 803 -55.90 12.54 -16.89
C GLY A 803 -56.50 13.90 -17.23
N LYS A 804 -57.44 13.90 -18.14
CA LYS A 804 -58.31 15.03 -18.51
C LYS A 804 -59.05 15.59 -17.30
#